data_215dbd49f72119f5c304bf1104084a37
#
_entry.id   215dbd49f72119f5c304bf1104084a37
#
_cell.length_a   1.000
_cell.length_b   1.000
_cell.length_c   1.000
_cell.angle_alpha   90.00
_cell.angle_beta   90.00
_cell.angle_gamma   90.00
#
_symmetry.space_group_name_H-M   'P 1'
#
loop_
_entity.id
_entity.type
_entity.pdbx_description
1 polymer ?
#
loop_
_entity_poly.entity_id
_entity_poly.type
_entity_poly.pdbx_seq_one_letter_code
_entity_poly.pdbx_strand_id
1 'polypeptide(L)'
;MAHIKVVRRSMRPEEWNDLRFGWLKRYIINDKLPIDNIVIKDARQVTENNYEFYSDEFRPLKKGDLYFTPDGTAFIKAETEVPDSLKNKELWLYLKTAAEIIVKANGKFVGGIDPNRDRVLLTPYIGAPDKIKFEMQGYNRSKPDDERNPESLAVRGCRQIFNGAYLVTIDRDVQSLVYDIETLLDIAKSELFNEDYRKFVNTELNNALNLIDFDTDSRPTGIKEAKKYVNDVIFANRDYKGSGDVALVAHSHLDIAYYWRRIHAVQKNLRTVLIQLRLMDRYPEFKYTHTQAYTYESLKQYYPEVFEELKKRVKEGRFEPVGAMYIEPDCNIPSAESLIRQCFYGQLFFRENFGKTINNCWLPDVFGNSWILPQILKKCGVDYFVSNKMSTWNDTNRFPHNNFIWKGIDGSEVYACVPPTHFITWNMPSQIQENWEAYQDKNSGGQTMSMFGYGDGGSGVTEEMLEVMRRFDKISVMPKTKHMGGAEFLEKNLKGNTSLAKWDGELYLEMHRGTFTTKANLKKLNRRLEYKIREAEIISTLRAMSGFDYPGEKLKECYKKLLINQFHDILPGSHINPVYNDALADYVYVDKTLSGIIGYGEAYFNSLNFKRKELTFFEDEDGSETRFGKKGFWTVPNIAPLDCTVIEKPDEEFSDEWCIVNGNSAETPFYRIKFASDGSITGLHDKRLDREWVNGVFNRLEIYEDNPGVYDAWDILPNYTDKIIPLKVVSPLKLTEKSGEACSFRVTLGTENSKWERIIRIFRCSPKIEVENNVDWHEKHKLAKVLFSPNVLSREVLCDTGAGFIARETHKNTSWQSARFECCHHKWFDVSETDGGIAVINDSKYGIGISENTLSLSLLRATERPDPESDIGKHSFAYLIYPHSGSAVDAHINDIAFEFNIPLTRADVSCQNTFDGMFLQAMKLSEDGEMVVVRLSEQNGRRGKMKFPQQVYVLNMLEDKLYLTDEIDYKPFEIITIGILR
;
A
#
# COMPACT_ATOMS: atom_id res chain seq x y z
N MET A 1 -45.28 16.48 -8.04
CA MET A 1 -45.34 17.61 -9.00
C MET A 1 -44.92 17.09 -10.36
N ALA A 2 -45.75 17.26 -11.39
CA ALA A 2 -45.40 16.85 -12.74
C ALA A 2 -44.28 17.77 -13.25
N HIS A 3 -43.11 17.22 -13.52
CA HIS A 3 -42.01 17.97 -14.16
C HIS A 3 -42.41 18.25 -15.62
N ILE A 4 -42.85 19.46 -15.90
CA ILE A 4 -43.04 19.93 -17.28
C ILE A 4 -41.63 20.03 -17.89
N LYS A 5 -41.31 19.13 -18.80
CA LYS A 5 -40.11 19.24 -19.64
C LYS A 5 -40.34 20.39 -20.64
N VAL A 6 -39.77 21.54 -20.33
CA VAL A 6 -39.71 22.63 -21.32
C VAL A 6 -38.64 22.26 -22.35
N VAL A 7 -39.07 21.99 -23.59
CA VAL A 7 -38.13 21.83 -24.70
C VAL A 7 -37.59 23.21 -25.06
N ARG A 8 -36.32 23.48 -24.68
CA ARG A 8 -35.65 24.72 -25.07
C ARG A 8 -35.33 24.71 -26.59
N ARG A 9 -35.73 25.73 -27.25
CA ARG A 9 -35.41 25.95 -28.68
C ARG A 9 -34.16 26.80 -28.89
N SER A 10 -33.60 27.40 -27.84
CA SER A 10 -32.39 28.22 -27.88
C SER A 10 -31.37 27.69 -26.87
N MET A 11 -30.11 27.67 -27.22
CA MET A 11 -28.99 27.37 -26.32
C MET A 11 -28.68 28.59 -25.46
N ARG A 12 -28.27 28.34 -24.21
CA ARG A 12 -27.63 29.39 -23.42
C ARG A 12 -26.24 29.70 -23.96
N PRO A 13 -25.71 30.91 -23.72
CA PRO A 13 -24.35 31.27 -24.18
C PRO A 13 -23.28 30.24 -23.80
N GLU A 14 -23.34 29.69 -22.60
CA GLU A 14 -22.40 28.69 -22.12
C GLU A 14 -22.46 27.40 -22.95
N GLU A 15 -23.68 26.92 -23.23
CA GLU A 15 -23.91 25.72 -24.07
C GLU A 15 -23.44 25.92 -25.50
N TRP A 16 -23.59 27.14 -26.01
CA TRP A 16 -23.14 27.53 -27.34
C TRP A 16 -21.61 27.63 -27.44
N ASN A 17 -20.96 28.18 -26.42
CA ASN A 17 -19.50 28.22 -26.32
C ASN A 17 -18.92 26.79 -26.26
N ASP A 18 -19.49 25.88 -25.47
CA ASP A 18 -19.08 24.47 -25.40
C ASP A 18 -19.21 23.76 -26.75
N LEU A 19 -20.31 23.95 -27.46
CA LEU A 19 -20.53 23.32 -28.76
C LEU A 19 -19.47 23.77 -29.78
N ARG A 20 -19.23 25.09 -29.90
CA ARG A 20 -18.23 25.65 -30.78
C ARG A 20 -16.80 25.27 -30.42
N PHE A 21 -16.50 25.19 -29.12
CA PHE A 21 -15.26 24.65 -28.61
C PHE A 21 -15.05 23.20 -29.05
N GLY A 22 -16.10 22.37 -28.97
CA GLY A 22 -16.09 21.02 -29.51
C GLY A 22 -15.83 20.95 -31.01
N TRP A 23 -16.33 21.92 -31.78
CA TRP A 23 -16.02 22.04 -33.22
C TRP A 23 -14.56 22.40 -33.43
N LEU A 24 -14.04 23.39 -32.72
CA LEU A 24 -12.66 23.86 -32.84
C LEU A 24 -11.64 22.74 -32.57
N LYS A 25 -11.87 21.89 -31.56
CA LYS A 25 -11.01 20.74 -31.24
C LYS A 25 -10.78 19.81 -32.47
N ARG A 26 -11.73 19.68 -33.37
CA ARG A 26 -11.64 18.81 -34.57
C ARG A 26 -10.58 19.29 -35.55
N TYR A 27 -10.24 20.58 -35.55
CA TYR A 27 -9.30 21.21 -36.46
C TYR A 27 -7.86 21.25 -35.92
N ILE A 28 -7.58 20.71 -34.76
CA ILE A 28 -6.21 20.58 -34.22
C ILE A 28 -5.35 19.77 -35.19
N ILE A 29 -5.87 18.66 -35.70
CA ILE A 29 -5.19 17.87 -36.73
C ILE A 29 -5.35 18.58 -38.08
N ASN A 30 -4.21 18.91 -38.72
CA ASN A 30 -4.19 19.59 -39.99
C ASN A 30 -4.14 18.60 -41.17
N ASP A 31 -3.07 17.81 -41.28
CA ASP A 31 -2.97 16.73 -42.25
C ASP A 31 -3.21 15.41 -41.58
N LYS A 32 -3.88 14.46 -42.25
CA LYS A 32 -4.16 13.14 -41.74
C LYS A 32 -4.04 12.09 -42.83
N LEU A 33 -2.95 11.33 -42.80
CA LEU A 33 -2.65 10.29 -43.78
C LEU A 33 -2.75 8.91 -43.12
N PRO A 34 -3.50 7.96 -43.68
CA PRO A 34 -3.57 6.61 -43.14
C PRO A 34 -2.22 5.91 -43.23
N ILE A 35 -1.92 5.10 -42.24
CA ILE A 35 -0.82 4.14 -42.27
C ILE A 35 -1.41 2.80 -42.70
N ASP A 36 -0.97 2.30 -43.85
CA ASP A 36 -1.38 1.03 -44.40
C ASP A 36 -0.45 -0.12 -43.94
N ASN A 37 -0.83 -1.35 -44.33
CA ASN A 37 -0.02 -2.56 -44.06
C ASN A 37 0.36 -2.77 -42.56
N ILE A 38 -0.57 -2.47 -41.70
CA ILE A 38 -0.41 -2.71 -40.28
C ILE A 38 -0.63 -4.20 -39.97
N VAL A 39 0.27 -4.79 -39.20
CA VAL A 39 0.16 -6.17 -38.74
C VAL A 39 0.26 -6.27 -37.23
N ILE A 40 -0.42 -7.25 -36.66
CA ILE A 40 -0.49 -7.48 -35.20
C ILE A 40 -0.24 -8.93 -34.87
N LYS A 41 0.39 -9.15 -33.71
CA LYS A 41 0.60 -10.45 -33.11
C LYS A 41 0.23 -10.40 -31.63
N ASP A 42 -0.76 -11.19 -31.25
CA ASP A 42 -1.26 -11.24 -29.87
C ASP A 42 -0.41 -12.21 -29.02
N ALA A 43 -0.23 -11.90 -27.75
CA ALA A 43 0.56 -12.69 -26.80
C ALA A 43 0.02 -12.60 -25.39
N ARG A 44 0.38 -13.60 -24.56
CA ARG A 44 0.27 -13.57 -23.12
C ARG A 44 1.63 -13.24 -22.53
N GLN A 45 1.70 -12.26 -21.63
CA GLN A 45 2.94 -11.98 -20.89
C GLN A 45 3.09 -12.99 -19.75
N VAL A 46 4.23 -13.68 -19.69
CA VAL A 46 4.53 -14.73 -18.70
C VAL A 46 5.38 -14.18 -17.57
N THR A 47 6.46 -13.47 -17.91
CA THR A 47 7.31 -12.71 -17.00
C THR A 47 7.51 -11.32 -17.56
N GLU A 48 8.26 -10.47 -16.84
CA GLU A 48 8.47 -9.04 -17.17
C GLU A 48 8.93 -8.80 -18.61
N ASN A 49 9.63 -9.73 -19.22
CA ASN A 49 10.12 -9.61 -20.61
C ASN A 49 9.99 -10.90 -21.42
N ASN A 50 9.10 -11.79 -21.03
CA ASN A 50 8.85 -13.05 -21.74
C ASN A 50 7.38 -13.20 -22.11
N TYR A 51 7.12 -13.62 -23.36
CA TYR A 51 5.81 -13.66 -23.98
C TYR A 51 5.53 -15.00 -24.64
N GLU A 52 4.38 -15.54 -24.39
CA GLU A 52 3.83 -16.67 -25.14
C GLU A 52 2.91 -16.13 -26.23
N PHE A 53 3.32 -16.29 -27.49
CA PHE A 53 2.54 -15.85 -28.63
C PHE A 53 1.43 -16.85 -28.96
N TYR A 54 0.23 -16.34 -29.27
CA TYR A 54 -0.89 -17.19 -29.67
C TYR A 54 -0.78 -17.70 -31.11
N SER A 55 0.12 -17.13 -31.95
CA SER A 55 0.41 -17.49 -33.31
C SER A 55 1.88 -17.22 -33.62
N ASP A 56 2.48 -17.99 -34.53
CA ASP A 56 3.85 -17.74 -34.98
C ASP A 56 3.94 -16.57 -35.96
N GLU A 57 2.84 -16.22 -36.62
CA GLU A 57 2.79 -15.19 -37.67
C GLU A 57 2.03 -13.92 -37.22
N PHE A 58 2.43 -12.80 -37.79
CA PHE A 58 1.67 -11.55 -37.72
C PHE A 58 0.48 -11.61 -38.68
N ARG A 59 -0.71 -11.23 -38.22
CA ARG A 59 -1.91 -11.08 -39.04
C ARG A 59 -2.13 -9.62 -39.43
N PRO A 60 -2.72 -9.35 -40.63
CA PRO A 60 -3.13 -7.99 -40.98
C PRO A 60 -4.10 -7.41 -39.94
N LEU A 61 -3.99 -6.11 -39.69
CA LEU A 61 -4.89 -5.33 -38.83
C LEU A 61 -5.51 -4.20 -39.66
N LYS A 62 -6.82 -4.26 -39.92
CA LYS A 62 -7.57 -3.28 -40.71
C LYS A 62 -8.54 -2.51 -39.85
N LYS A 63 -8.88 -1.30 -40.28
CA LYS A 63 -9.91 -0.49 -39.64
C LYS A 63 -11.23 -1.25 -39.54
N GLY A 64 -11.79 -1.32 -38.34
CA GLY A 64 -12.97 -2.10 -37.96
C GLY A 64 -12.68 -3.46 -37.38
N ASP A 65 -11.44 -3.95 -37.47
CA ASP A 65 -11.06 -5.22 -36.84
C ASP A 65 -11.06 -5.11 -35.30
N LEU A 66 -11.39 -6.22 -34.65
CA LEU A 66 -11.17 -6.39 -33.22
C LEU A 66 -9.70 -6.70 -32.95
N TYR A 67 -9.11 -6.02 -32.03
CA TYR A 67 -7.72 -6.24 -31.63
C TYR A 67 -7.55 -6.15 -30.11
N PHE A 68 -6.43 -6.63 -29.60
CA PHE A 68 -6.15 -6.92 -28.20
C PHE A 68 -7.15 -7.89 -27.54
N THR A 69 -6.63 -8.92 -26.92
CA THR A 69 -7.39 -9.72 -25.97
C THR A 69 -7.51 -8.99 -24.63
N PRO A 70 -8.57 -9.23 -23.86
CA PRO A 70 -8.63 -8.75 -22.48
C PRO A 70 -7.44 -9.24 -21.68
N ASP A 71 -6.85 -8.37 -20.90
CA ASP A 71 -5.63 -8.62 -20.10
C ASP A 71 -4.44 -9.15 -20.92
N GLY A 72 -4.45 -8.85 -22.22
CA GLY A 72 -3.49 -9.35 -23.19
C GLY A 72 -2.48 -8.31 -23.65
N THR A 73 -1.34 -8.81 -24.12
CA THR A 73 -0.31 -8.02 -24.79
C THR A 73 -0.37 -8.25 -26.30
N ALA A 74 -0.10 -7.22 -27.07
CA ALA A 74 0.05 -7.37 -28.53
C ALA A 74 1.24 -6.57 -29.05
N PHE A 75 1.86 -7.10 -30.08
CA PHE A 75 2.92 -6.47 -30.84
C PHE A 75 2.37 -6.02 -32.20
N ILE A 76 2.54 -4.74 -32.53
CA ILE A 76 2.05 -4.16 -33.77
C ILE A 76 3.24 -3.66 -34.57
N LYS A 77 3.27 -3.95 -35.85
CA LYS A 77 4.26 -3.44 -36.80
C LYS A 77 3.55 -2.72 -37.94
N ALA A 78 4.16 -1.64 -38.38
CA ALA A 78 3.68 -0.91 -39.53
C ALA A 78 4.86 -0.22 -40.25
N GLU A 79 4.68 0.06 -41.53
CA GLU A 79 5.65 0.79 -42.32
C GLU A 79 4.91 1.75 -43.25
N THR A 80 5.36 2.98 -43.30
CA THR A 80 4.72 3.99 -44.18
C THR A 80 5.76 4.89 -44.82
N GLU A 81 5.49 5.31 -46.05
CA GLU A 81 6.28 6.34 -46.72
C GLU A 81 5.83 7.73 -46.29
N VAL A 82 6.76 8.66 -46.21
CA VAL A 82 6.49 10.06 -45.89
C VAL A 82 6.42 10.86 -47.18
N PRO A 83 5.23 11.35 -47.56
CA PRO A 83 5.07 12.18 -48.79
C PRO A 83 5.91 13.45 -48.72
N ASP A 84 6.38 13.94 -49.86
CA ASP A 84 7.17 15.17 -49.96
C ASP A 84 6.51 16.39 -49.31
N SER A 85 5.16 16.44 -49.37
CA SER A 85 4.37 17.49 -48.71
C SER A 85 4.48 17.53 -47.20
N LEU A 86 4.96 16.46 -46.57
CA LEU A 86 5.11 16.30 -45.11
C LEU A 86 6.56 16.24 -44.63
N LYS A 87 7.55 16.09 -45.49
CA LYS A 87 8.98 15.87 -45.12
C LYS A 87 9.58 16.96 -44.24
N ASN A 88 9.09 18.18 -44.32
CA ASN A 88 9.61 19.30 -43.52
C ASN A 88 8.63 19.78 -42.45
N LYS A 89 7.61 18.97 -42.15
CA LYS A 89 6.64 19.26 -41.11
C LYS A 89 6.91 18.46 -39.83
N GLU A 90 6.37 18.93 -38.74
CA GLU A 90 6.35 18.21 -37.46
C GLU A 90 5.34 17.06 -37.57
N LEU A 91 5.84 15.83 -37.54
CA LEU A 91 5.04 14.61 -37.72
C LEU A 91 4.70 13.96 -36.40
N TRP A 92 3.46 13.48 -36.32
CA TRP A 92 2.94 12.71 -35.18
C TRP A 92 2.34 11.40 -35.67
N LEU A 93 2.48 10.35 -34.82
CA LEU A 93 1.64 9.16 -34.94
C LEU A 93 0.34 9.41 -34.16
N TYR A 94 -0.80 9.28 -34.82
CA TYR A 94 -2.12 9.36 -34.21
C TYR A 94 -2.77 7.96 -34.19
N LEU A 95 -3.15 7.49 -32.99
CA LEU A 95 -3.82 6.21 -32.79
C LEU A 95 -4.73 6.32 -31.57
N LYS A 96 -6.04 6.31 -31.77
CA LYS A 96 -7.00 6.33 -30.66
C LYS A 96 -7.26 4.91 -30.17
N THR A 97 -6.96 4.64 -28.92
CA THR A 97 -7.07 3.32 -28.28
C THR A 97 -7.38 3.47 -26.79
N ALA A 98 -7.92 2.45 -26.17
CA ALA A 98 -7.96 2.31 -24.71
C ALA A 98 -6.83 1.41 -24.16
N ALA A 99 -6.00 0.82 -25.05
CA ALA A 99 -4.81 0.10 -24.66
C ALA A 99 -3.65 1.04 -24.33
N GLU A 100 -2.67 0.53 -23.63
CA GLU A 100 -1.46 1.24 -23.21
C GLU A 100 -0.31 0.79 -24.11
N ILE A 101 0.15 1.64 -24.99
CA ILE A 101 1.08 1.30 -26.07
C ILE A 101 2.40 2.06 -25.91
N ILE A 102 3.52 1.35 -25.97
CA ILE A 102 4.87 1.88 -26.16
C ILE A 102 5.15 1.94 -27.64
N VAL A 103 5.73 3.05 -28.11
CA VAL A 103 6.01 3.27 -29.52
C VAL A 103 7.50 3.41 -29.78
N LYS A 104 8.01 2.58 -30.69
CA LYS A 104 9.29 2.77 -31.35
C LYS A 104 9.07 3.17 -32.82
N ALA A 105 9.85 4.11 -33.28
CA ALA A 105 9.91 4.51 -34.66
C ALA A 105 11.38 4.46 -35.15
N ASN A 106 11.65 3.75 -36.24
CA ASN A 106 13.00 3.51 -36.74
C ASN A 106 13.97 3.03 -35.66
N GLY A 107 13.50 2.10 -34.81
CA GLY A 107 14.26 1.48 -33.71
C GLY A 107 14.43 2.33 -32.44
N LYS A 108 13.98 3.60 -32.43
CA LYS A 108 14.10 4.49 -31.27
C LYS A 108 12.79 4.57 -30.49
N PHE A 109 12.85 4.60 -29.17
CA PHE A 109 11.70 4.93 -28.34
C PHE A 109 11.28 6.38 -28.50
N VAL A 110 10.07 6.62 -29.02
CA VAL A 110 9.55 7.96 -29.28
C VAL A 110 8.49 8.40 -28.26
N GLY A 111 7.89 7.48 -27.52
CA GLY A 111 6.91 7.77 -26.48
C GLY A 111 5.90 6.67 -26.27
N GLY A 112 4.73 7.02 -25.76
CA GLY A 112 3.62 6.10 -25.51
C GLY A 112 2.26 6.72 -25.85
N ILE A 113 1.30 5.84 -26.11
CA ILE A 113 -0.12 6.14 -26.33
C ILE A 113 -0.91 5.40 -25.27
N ASP A 114 -1.94 6.04 -24.73
CA ASP A 114 -2.82 5.47 -23.73
C ASP A 114 -4.21 6.15 -23.79
N PRO A 115 -5.19 5.77 -22.95
CA PRO A 115 -6.52 6.39 -22.97
C PRO A 115 -6.51 7.92 -22.81
N ASN A 116 -5.45 8.49 -22.26
CA ASN A 116 -5.29 9.93 -22.02
C ASN A 116 -4.51 10.64 -23.14
N ARG A 117 -3.94 9.90 -24.08
CA ARG A 117 -3.09 10.41 -25.20
C ARG A 117 -3.30 9.61 -26.46
N ASP A 118 -3.77 10.25 -27.47
CA ASP A 118 -4.03 9.64 -28.79
C ASP A 118 -2.89 9.82 -29.81
N ARG A 119 -1.78 10.49 -29.43
CA ARG A 119 -0.71 10.82 -30.38
C ARG A 119 0.68 10.89 -29.74
N VAL A 120 1.69 10.62 -30.55
CA VAL A 120 3.12 10.68 -30.19
C VAL A 120 3.88 11.48 -31.24
N LEU A 121 4.71 12.42 -30.80
CA LEU A 121 5.60 13.21 -31.64
C LEU A 121 6.77 12.36 -32.16
N LEU A 122 7.04 12.41 -33.44
CA LEU A 122 8.04 11.61 -34.16
C LEU A 122 9.29 12.40 -34.55
N THR A 123 9.10 13.56 -35.15
CA THR A 123 10.14 14.29 -35.92
C THR A 123 11.42 14.57 -35.11
N PRO A 124 11.43 15.01 -33.84
CA PRO A 124 12.66 15.27 -33.10
C PRO A 124 13.54 14.04 -32.90
N TYR A 125 12.95 12.84 -32.97
CA TYR A 125 13.63 11.60 -32.65
C TYR A 125 14.13 10.83 -33.87
N ILE A 126 13.39 10.94 -34.99
CA ILE A 126 13.69 10.19 -36.21
C ILE A 126 14.17 11.06 -37.37
N GLY A 127 14.19 12.40 -37.20
CA GLY A 127 14.50 13.34 -38.28
C GLY A 127 13.41 13.41 -39.35
N ALA A 128 13.77 13.63 -40.61
CA ALA A 128 12.88 13.69 -41.75
C ALA A 128 13.14 12.50 -42.71
N PRO A 129 12.79 11.27 -42.32
CA PRO A 129 13.03 10.11 -43.16
C PRO A 129 12.03 10.02 -44.32
N ASP A 130 12.43 9.36 -45.40
CA ASP A 130 11.53 9.02 -46.50
C ASP A 130 10.50 7.95 -46.10
N LYS A 131 10.85 7.14 -45.08
CA LYS A 131 10.06 6.00 -44.62
C LYS A 131 10.16 5.82 -43.12
N ILE A 132 9.05 5.50 -42.48
CA ILE A 132 8.98 5.25 -41.04
C ILE A 132 8.56 3.81 -40.78
N LYS A 133 9.34 3.10 -39.95
CA LYS A 133 9.02 1.77 -39.43
C LYS A 133 8.59 1.90 -38.02
N PHE A 134 7.40 1.42 -37.70
CA PHE A 134 6.85 1.38 -36.36
C PHE A 134 6.95 -0.03 -35.75
N GLU A 135 7.37 -0.08 -34.50
CA GLU A 135 7.26 -1.23 -33.63
C GLU A 135 6.57 -0.78 -32.35
N MET A 136 5.42 -1.37 -32.07
CA MET A 136 4.60 -0.97 -30.93
C MET A 136 4.29 -2.21 -30.07
N GLN A 137 4.37 -2.04 -28.77
CA GLN A 137 3.96 -3.05 -27.79
C GLN A 137 2.84 -2.46 -26.95
N GLY A 138 1.69 -3.11 -26.95
CA GLY A 138 0.53 -2.66 -26.23
C GLY A 138 0.05 -3.67 -25.20
N TYR A 139 -0.49 -3.17 -24.10
CA TYR A 139 -1.19 -3.93 -23.08
C TYR A 139 -2.64 -3.44 -22.97
N ASN A 140 -3.57 -4.37 -23.01
CA ASN A 140 -5.00 -4.09 -22.88
C ASN A 140 -5.47 -4.58 -21.52
N ARG A 141 -5.53 -3.67 -20.56
CA ARG A 141 -6.01 -3.94 -19.22
C ARG A 141 -7.45 -4.47 -19.27
N SER A 142 -7.71 -5.65 -18.68
CA SER A 142 -9.08 -6.01 -18.30
C SER A 142 -9.51 -5.05 -17.19
N LYS A 143 -10.60 -4.36 -17.39
CA LYS A 143 -11.20 -3.55 -16.36
C LYS A 143 -12.18 -4.42 -15.61
N PRO A 144 -11.96 -4.79 -14.36
CA PRO A 144 -13.02 -5.36 -13.53
C PRO A 144 -14.15 -4.35 -13.42
N ASP A 145 -15.26 -4.81 -12.90
CA ASP A 145 -16.46 -4.02 -12.71
C ASP A 145 -16.15 -2.71 -11.99
N ASP A 146 -16.62 -1.58 -12.55
CA ASP A 146 -16.49 -0.29 -11.89
C ASP A 146 -17.27 -0.35 -10.60
N GLU A 147 -16.60 -0.42 -9.50
CA GLU A 147 -17.23 -0.50 -8.20
C GLU A 147 -18.20 0.67 -7.98
N ARG A 148 -17.99 1.77 -8.72
CA ARG A 148 -18.88 2.95 -8.72
C ARG A 148 -20.12 2.80 -9.59
N ASN A 149 -20.14 1.85 -10.53
CA ASN A 149 -21.26 1.62 -11.42
C ASN A 149 -21.38 0.15 -11.81
N PRO A 150 -22.03 -0.68 -10.97
CA PRO A 150 -22.24 -2.09 -11.24
C PRO A 150 -22.96 -2.41 -12.56
N GLU A 151 -23.74 -1.46 -13.08
CA GLU A 151 -24.47 -1.62 -14.34
C GLU A 151 -23.61 -1.43 -15.57
N SER A 152 -22.39 -0.87 -15.41
CA SER A 152 -21.46 -0.67 -16.53
C SER A 152 -20.71 -1.95 -16.95
N LEU A 153 -21.22 -3.10 -16.60
CA LEU A 153 -20.67 -4.45 -16.85
C LEU A 153 -20.34 -4.75 -18.32
N ALA A 154 -20.96 -4.02 -19.23
CA ALA A 154 -20.98 -4.42 -20.65
C ALA A 154 -19.71 -4.11 -21.46
N VAL A 155 -18.77 -3.31 -20.93
CA VAL A 155 -17.63 -2.79 -21.73
C VAL A 155 -16.28 -3.39 -21.34
N ARG A 156 -16.26 -4.36 -20.45
CA ARG A 156 -15.05 -4.81 -19.76
C ARG A 156 -14.55 -6.12 -20.27
N GLY A 157 -13.24 -6.16 -20.42
CA GLY A 157 -12.57 -7.29 -21.03
C GLY A 157 -12.88 -7.43 -22.51
N CYS A 158 -13.48 -6.40 -23.14
CA CYS A 158 -13.79 -6.43 -24.56
C CYS A 158 -12.54 -6.21 -25.39
N ARG A 159 -12.43 -6.93 -26.50
CA ARG A 159 -11.53 -6.57 -27.58
C ARG A 159 -11.89 -5.17 -28.05
N GLN A 160 -10.87 -4.37 -28.38
CA GLN A 160 -11.05 -3.03 -28.89
C GLN A 160 -11.24 -3.05 -30.42
N ILE A 161 -12.00 -2.08 -30.92
CA ILE A 161 -12.13 -1.86 -32.37
C ILE A 161 -10.97 -0.97 -32.82
N PHE A 162 -10.22 -1.41 -33.80
CA PHE A 162 -9.14 -0.65 -34.40
C PHE A 162 -9.71 0.44 -35.34
N ASN A 163 -9.48 1.70 -34.98
CA ASN A 163 -10.00 2.84 -35.74
C ASN A 163 -9.02 3.40 -36.80
N GLY A 164 -7.91 2.65 -37.01
CA GLY A 164 -6.83 3.08 -37.91
C GLY A 164 -5.74 3.84 -37.17
N ALA A 165 -4.55 3.83 -37.75
CA ALA A 165 -3.41 4.65 -37.35
C ALA A 165 -3.06 5.65 -38.48
N TYR A 166 -2.58 6.82 -38.10
CA TYR A 166 -2.37 7.91 -39.09
C TYR A 166 -1.07 8.66 -38.79
N LEU A 167 -0.38 9.11 -39.85
CA LEU A 167 0.56 10.21 -39.76
C LEU A 167 -0.24 11.52 -39.80
N VAL A 168 0.02 12.39 -38.82
CA VAL A 168 -0.69 13.65 -38.73
C VAL A 168 0.28 14.82 -38.49
N THR A 169 -0.16 16.01 -38.89
CA THR A 169 0.42 17.30 -38.52
C THR A 169 -0.56 18.05 -37.62
N ILE A 170 -0.05 18.92 -36.77
CA ILE A 170 -0.84 19.68 -35.81
C ILE A 170 -0.85 21.15 -36.22
N ASP A 171 -2.05 21.75 -36.26
CA ASP A 171 -2.21 23.19 -36.36
C ASP A 171 -1.99 23.82 -34.99
N ARG A 172 -0.82 24.43 -34.82
CA ARG A 172 -0.40 25.00 -33.53
C ARG A 172 -1.20 26.25 -33.14
N ASP A 173 -1.74 27.00 -34.06
CA ASP A 173 -2.57 28.16 -33.74
C ASP A 173 -3.93 27.71 -33.22
N VAL A 174 -4.56 26.74 -33.88
CA VAL A 174 -5.80 26.12 -33.41
C VAL A 174 -5.58 25.46 -32.04
N GLN A 175 -4.53 24.66 -31.89
CA GLN A 175 -4.23 23.97 -30.63
C GLN A 175 -4.03 24.95 -29.48
N SER A 176 -3.27 26.03 -29.68
CA SER A 176 -3.05 27.07 -28.67
C SER A 176 -4.36 27.77 -28.28
N LEU A 177 -5.24 28.10 -29.25
CA LEU A 177 -6.54 28.70 -28.94
C LEU A 177 -7.46 27.72 -28.22
N VAL A 178 -7.39 26.42 -28.56
CA VAL A 178 -8.12 25.37 -27.80
C VAL A 178 -7.73 25.37 -26.34
N TYR A 179 -6.45 25.43 -26.01
CA TYR A 179 -6.00 25.48 -24.60
C TYR A 179 -6.38 26.79 -23.90
N ASP A 180 -6.38 27.94 -24.63
CA ASP A 180 -6.85 29.23 -24.10
C ASP A 180 -8.34 29.13 -23.70
N ILE A 181 -9.16 28.62 -24.61
CA ILE A 181 -10.62 28.47 -24.41
C ILE A 181 -10.92 27.45 -23.34
N GLU A 182 -10.25 26.30 -23.33
CA GLU A 182 -10.44 25.24 -22.34
C GLU A 182 -10.21 25.76 -20.92
N THR A 183 -9.11 26.48 -20.72
CA THR A 183 -8.75 27.12 -19.45
C THR A 183 -9.83 28.10 -18.99
N LEU A 184 -10.32 28.92 -19.89
CA LEU A 184 -11.34 29.94 -19.61
C LEU A 184 -12.75 29.34 -19.40
N LEU A 185 -13.10 28.29 -20.13
CA LEU A 185 -14.37 27.56 -19.93
C LEU A 185 -14.43 26.88 -18.57
N ASP A 186 -13.32 26.34 -18.08
CA ASP A 186 -13.25 25.76 -16.74
C ASP A 186 -13.58 26.81 -15.67
N ILE A 187 -13.00 28.00 -15.78
CA ILE A 187 -13.31 29.14 -14.91
C ILE A 187 -14.78 29.56 -15.01
N ALA A 188 -15.26 29.70 -16.25
CA ALA A 188 -16.63 30.17 -16.48
C ALA A 188 -17.70 29.23 -15.91
N LYS A 189 -17.41 27.95 -15.81
CA LYS A 189 -18.31 26.91 -15.30
C LYS A 189 -18.21 26.70 -13.79
N SER A 190 -17.10 27.04 -13.19
CA SER A 190 -16.82 26.72 -11.77
C SER A 190 -17.37 27.79 -10.85
N GLU A 191 -18.24 27.38 -9.90
CA GLU A 191 -18.81 28.26 -8.87
C GLU A 191 -17.76 28.74 -7.85
N LEU A 192 -16.56 28.21 -7.87
CA LEU A 192 -15.44 28.64 -7.02
C LEU A 192 -14.88 30.01 -7.38
N PHE A 193 -15.22 30.53 -8.59
CA PHE A 193 -14.80 31.85 -9.02
C PHE A 193 -15.94 32.88 -8.90
N ASN A 194 -15.55 34.15 -8.82
CA ASN A 194 -16.48 35.27 -8.73
C ASN A 194 -17.51 35.26 -9.89
N GLU A 195 -18.80 35.44 -9.56
CA GLU A 195 -19.90 35.33 -10.52
C GLU A 195 -19.80 36.35 -11.68
N ASP A 196 -19.43 37.58 -11.37
CA ASP A 196 -19.29 38.64 -12.40
C ASP A 196 -18.13 38.33 -13.35
N TYR A 197 -17.03 37.79 -12.84
CA TYR A 197 -15.91 37.36 -13.68
C TYR A 197 -16.32 36.18 -14.58
N ARG A 198 -17.05 35.21 -14.04
CA ARG A 198 -17.56 34.08 -14.85
C ARG A 198 -18.48 34.55 -15.97
N LYS A 199 -19.39 35.49 -15.69
CA LYS A 199 -20.27 36.10 -16.69
C LYS A 199 -19.46 36.88 -17.74
N PHE A 200 -18.48 37.66 -17.32
CA PHE A 200 -17.55 38.35 -18.20
C PHE A 200 -16.84 37.35 -19.13
N VAL A 201 -16.21 36.31 -18.59
CA VAL A 201 -15.52 35.29 -19.38
C VAL A 201 -16.46 34.61 -20.37
N ASN A 202 -17.68 34.23 -19.99
CA ASN A 202 -18.65 33.64 -20.88
C ASN A 202 -19.05 34.55 -22.04
N THR A 203 -19.26 35.83 -21.75
CA THR A 203 -19.61 36.82 -22.78
C THR A 203 -18.48 37.06 -23.75
N GLU A 204 -17.28 37.25 -23.22
CA GLU A 204 -16.11 37.54 -24.07
C GLU A 204 -15.61 36.29 -24.84
N LEU A 205 -15.79 35.10 -24.31
CA LEU A 205 -15.58 33.85 -25.08
C LEU A 205 -16.56 33.74 -26.23
N ASN A 206 -17.83 34.10 -26.02
CA ASN A 206 -18.82 34.14 -27.12
C ASN A 206 -18.39 35.12 -28.21
N ASN A 207 -17.92 36.31 -27.82
CA ASN A 207 -17.42 37.33 -28.76
C ASN A 207 -16.19 36.83 -29.54
N ALA A 208 -15.23 36.22 -28.85
CA ALA A 208 -14.04 35.63 -29.48
C ALA A 208 -14.40 34.51 -30.45
N LEU A 209 -15.31 33.61 -30.09
CA LEU A 209 -15.76 32.50 -30.93
C LEU A 209 -16.62 32.99 -32.15
N ASN A 210 -17.24 34.16 -32.08
CA ASN A 210 -17.94 34.77 -33.19
C ASN A 210 -16.99 35.30 -34.30
N LEU A 211 -15.70 35.43 -34.00
CA LEU A 211 -14.69 35.79 -35.01
C LEU A 211 -14.25 34.59 -35.84
N ILE A 212 -14.67 33.38 -35.45
CA ILE A 212 -14.31 32.15 -36.18
C ILE A 212 -15.45 31.75 -37.11
N ASP A 213 -15.12 31.60 -38.37
CA ASP A 213 -16.02 31.01 -39.36
C ASP A 213 -15.77 29.51 -39.44
N PHE A 214 -16.77 28.72 -39.00
CA PHE A 214 -16.74 27.26 -38.99
C PHE A 214 -17.38 26.69 -40.26
N ASP A 215 -16.87 27.00 -41.44
CA ASP A 215 -17.32 26.37 -42.67
C ASP A 215 -17.07 24.86 -42.62
N THR A 216 -18.07 24.06 -43.01
CA THR A 216 -17.99 22.60 -42.98
C THR A 216 -17.10 22.01 -44.08
N ASP A 217 -16.90 22.73 -45.15
CA ASP A 217 -16.16 22.29 -46.34
C ASP A 217 -14.68 22.75 -46.36
N SER A 218 -14.30 23.66 -45.47
CA SER A 218 -12.95 24.20 -45.36
C SER A 218 -12.46 24.25 -43.89
N ARG A 219 -11.18 24.62 -43.72
CA ARG A 219 -10.66 24.90 -42.39
C ARG A 219 -11.21 26.23 -41.87
N PRO A 220 -11.44 26.35 -40.52
CA PRO A 220 -11.96 27.57 -39.95
C PRO A 220 -11.00 28.73 -40.19
N THR A 221 -11.55 29.90 -40.47
CA THR A 221 -10.82 31.18 -40.56
C THR A 221 -11.08 32.01 -39.31
N GLY A 222 -10.34 33.10 -39.11
CA GLY A 222 -10.51 33.97 -37.94
C GLY A 222 -9.82 33.45 -36.63
N ILE A 223 -9.06 32.37 -36.71
CA ILE A 223 -8.36 31.77 -35.53
C ILE A 223 -7.39 32.76 -34.88
N LYS A 224 -6.62 33.48 -35.68
CA LYS A 224 -5.63 34.46 -35.19
C LYS A 224 -6.30 35.67 -34.56
N GLU A 225 -7.41 36.10 -35.13
CA GLU A 225 -8.25 37.22 -34.66
C GLU A 225 -8.90 36.83 -33.33
N ALA A 226 -9.46 35.63 -33.18
CA ALA A 226 -10.03 35.08 -31.95
C ALA A 226 -8.96 34.97 -30.88
N LYS A 227 -7.80 34.42 -31.20
CA LYS A 227 -6.67 34.29 -30.24
C LYS A 227 -6.18 35.67 -29.77
N LYS A 228 -6.08 36.65 -30.68
CA LYS A 228 -5.75 38.01 -30.32
C LYS A 228 -6.79 38.61 -29.39
N TYR A 229 -8.08 38.44 -29.70
CA TYR A 229 -9.17 38.91 -28.86
C TYR A 229 -9.11 38.32 -27.42
N VAL A 230 -8.93 37.00 -27.29
CA VAL A 230 -8.78 36.35 -25.98
C VAL A 230 -7.61 36.94 -25.19
N ASN A 231 -6.48 37.20 -25.84
CA ASN A 231 -5.33 37.77 -25.14
C ASN A 231 -5.55 39.25 -24.75
N ASP A 232 -6.09 40.09 -25.66
CA ASP A 232 -6.21 41.53 -25.46
C ASP A 232 -7.40 41.90 -24.57
N VAL A 233 -8.45 41.08 -24.53
CA VAL A 233 -9.66 41.38 -23.75
C VAL A 233 -9.76 40.54 -22.48
N ILE A 234 -9.66 39.21 -22.60
CA ILE A 234 -9.92 38.32 -21.47
C ILE A 234 -8.69 38.21 -20.57
N PHE A 235 -7.55 37.80 -21.13
CA PHE A 235 -6.30 37.65 -20.36
C PHE A 235 -5.69 38.98 -19.93
N ALA A 236 -5.98 40.07 -20.59
CA ALA A 236 -5.54 41.39 -20.17
C ALA A 236 -6.37 42.01 -19.02
N ASN A 237 -7.55 41.44 -18.74
CA ASN A 237 -8.39 41.92 -17.63
C ASN A 237 -7.71 41.73 -16.25
N ARG A 238 -7.61 42.79 -15.46
CA ARG A 238 -7.01 42.81 -14.11
C ARG A 238 -7.95 43.37 -13.04
N ASP A 239 -9.23 43.54 -13.37
CA ASP A 239 -10.22 44.08 -12.44
C ASP A 239 -10.52 43.15 -11.28
N TYR A 240 -10.29 41.88 -11.47
CA TYR A 240 -10.49 40.84 -10.47
C TYR A 240 -9.14 40.28 -9.99
N LYS A 241 -9.05 40.02 -8.68
CA LYS A 241 -7.82 39.48 -8.08
C LYS A 241 -8.13 38.25 -7.26
N GLY A 242 -7.43 37.17 -7.58
CA GLY A 242 -7.41 35.95 -6.77
C GLY A 242 -6.55 36.09 -5.53
N SER A 243 -6.73 35.19 -4.60
CA SER A 243 -5.91 35.07 -3.40
C SER A 243 -5.37 33.64 -3.30
N GLY A 244 -4.21 33.51 -2.67
CA GLY A 244 -3.60 32.20 -2.40
C GLY A 244 -2.25 32.03 -3.07
N ASP A 245 -1.56 30.94 -2.64
CA ASP A 245 -0.25 30.56 -3.15
C ASP A 245 -0.18 29.03 -3.23
N VAL A 246 -0.11 28.49 -4.42
CA VAL A 246 -0.20 27.06 -4.71
C VAL A 246 1.04 26.60 -5.44
N ALA A 247 1.74 25.63 -4.88
CA ALA A 247 2.82 24.93 -5.54
C ALA A 247 2.26 23.79 -6.42
N LEU A 248 2.62 23.77 -7.68
CA LEU A 248 2.20 22.77 -8.64
C LEU A 248 3.29 21.69 -8.76
N VAL A 249 3.00 20.48 -8.33
CA VAL A 249 3.93 19.35 -8.34
C VAL A 249 3.43 18.29 -9.31
N ALA A 250 4.16 18.12 -10.39
CA ALA A 250 3.87 17.09 -11.38
C ALA A 250 4.26 15.71 -10.84
N HIS A 251 3.32 14.78 -10.87
CA HIS A 251 3.45 13.47 -10.25
C HIS A 251 2.65 12.42 -11.02
N SER A 252 3.00 11.16 -10.81
CA SER A 252 2.19 10.02 -11.23
C SER A 252 2.39 8.90 -10.23
N HIS A 253 1.35 8.56 -9.50
CA HIS A 253 1.29 7.32 -8.75
C HIS A 253 1.21 6.13 -9.73
N LEU A 254 1.95 5.07 -9.45
CA LEU A 254 1.91 3.84 -10.23
C LEU A 254 1.80 2.65 -9.31
N ASP A 255 0.66 1.97 -9.35
CA ASP A 255 0.48 0.69 -8.70
C ASP A 255 1.32 -0.38 -9.39
N ILE A 256 2.20 -1.02 -8.62
CA ILE A 256 3.02 -2.13 -9.14
C ILE A 256 2.20 -3.41 -9.32
N ALA A 257 1.05 -3.52 -8.66
CA ALA A 257 0.03 -4.54 -8.87
C ALA A 257 -1.30 -4.03 -8.32
N TYR A 258 -2.41 -4.28 -9.03
CA TYR A 258 -3.75 -3.81 -8.64
C TYR A 258 -4.80 -4.57 -9.46
N TYR A 259 -5.39 -3.92 -10.48
CA TYR A 259 -6.17 -4.54 -11.56
C TYR A 259 -5.27 -5.08 -12.69
N TRP A 260 -4.01 -5.22 -12.43
CA TRP A 260 -2.97 -5.81 -13.29
C TRP A 260 -1.89 -6.43 -12.44
N ARG A 261 -1.18 -7.39 -13.03
CA ARG A 261 -0.05 -8.06 -12.39
C ARG A 261 1.20 -7.20 -12.42
N ARG A 262 2.14 -7.44 -11.51
CA ARG A 262 3.45 -6.80 -11.44
C ARG A 262 4.21 -6.80 -12.76
N ILE A 263 4.13 -7.89 -13.52
CA ILE A 263 4.78 -7.99 -14.83
C ILE A 263 4.30 -6.92 -15.81
N HIS A 264 3.04 -6.51 -15.76
CA HIS A 264 2.49 -5.44 -16.60
C HIS A 264 2.90 -4.06 -16.10
N ALA A 265 3.15 -3.89 -14.81
CA ALA A 265 3.60 -2.62 -14.25
C ALA A 265 4.97 -2.15 -14.81
N VAL A 266 5.83 -3.08 -15.18
CA VAL A 266 7.11 -2.78 -15.86
C VAL A 266 6.89 -2.04 -17.19
N GLN A 267 5.94 -2.50 -17.99
CA GLN A 267 5.55 -1.85 -19.25
C GLN A 267 4.86 -0.49 -19.00
N LYS A 268 3.97 -0.41 -17.99
CA LYS A 268 3.31 0.83 -17.59
C LYS A 268 4.31 1.88 -17.14
N ASN A 269 5.30 1.48 -16.36
CA ASN A 269 6.39 2.33 -15.91
C ASN A 269 7.24 2.86 -17.07
N LEU A 270 7.67 1.99 -17.99
CA LEU A 270 8.41 2.40 -19.19
C LEU A 270 7.63 3.45 -20.00
N ARG A 271 6.34 3.17 -20.26
CA ARG A 271 5.46 4.10 -20.98
C ARG A 271 5.40 5.46 -20.28
N THR A 272 5.14 5.46 -18.96
CA THR A 272 5.04 6.67 -18.16
C THR A 272 6.34 7.47 -18.21
N VAL A 273 7.48 6.84 -17.94
CA VAL A 273 8.79 7.51 -17.96
C VAL A 273 9.10 8.08 -19.35
N LEU A 274 8.90 7.31 -20.41
CA LEU A 274 9.12 7.78 -21.78
C LEU A 274 8.32 9.04 -22.09
N ILE A 275 7.03 9.05 -21.73
CA ILE A 275 6.16 10.22 -21.96
C ILE A 275 6.71 11.45 -21.23
N GLN A 276 7.11 11.31 -19.97
CA GLN A 276 7.62 12.43 -19.18
C GLN A 276 8.97 12.94 -19.73
N LEU A 277 9.86 12.03 -20.14
CA LEU A 277 11.12 12.40 -20.80
C LEU A 277 10.86 13.18 -22.09
N ARG A 278 9.89 12.76 -22.93
CA ARG A 278 9.51 13.46 -24.18
C ARG A 278 8.86 14.83 -23.92
N LEU A 279 8.12 14.97 -22.82
CA LEU A 279 7.63 16.29 -22.38
C LEU A 279 8.78 17.19 -21.92
N MET A 280 9.78 16.64 -21.19
CA MET A 280 10.96 17.41 -20.80
C MET A 280 11.78 17.92 -21.99
N ASP A 281 11.81 17.21 -23.11
CA ASP A 281 12.46 17.66 -24.32
C ASP A 281 11.83 18.93 -24.91
N ARG A 282 10.51 19.11 -24.68
CA ARG A 282 9.70 20.19 -25.24
C ARG A 282 9.42 21.34 -24.28
N TYR A 283 9.43 21.06 -22.99
CA TYR A 283 9.10 22.00 -21.92
C TYR A 283 10.29 22.13 -20.97
N PRO A 284 11.21 23.10 -21.19
CA PRO A 284 12.42 23.26 -20.38
C PRO A 284 12.16 23.48 -18.89
N GLU A 285 11.03 24.13 -18.55
CA GLU A 285 10.59 24.38 -17.18
C GLU A 285 10.03 23.15 -16.46
N PHE A 286 9.68 22.09 -17.20
CA PHE A 286 8.99 20.95 -16.67
C PHE A 286 9.86 20.12 -15.73
N LYS A 287 9.39 19.94 -14.50
CA LYS A 287 9.92 19.02 -13.49
C LYS A 287 8.90 17.93 -13.19
N TYR A 288 9.36 16.73 -12.96
CA TYR A 288 8.49 15.58 -12.69
C TYR A 288 9.01 14.77 -11.50
N THR A 289 8.11 14.46 -10.58
CA THR A 289 8.37 13.72 -9.34
C THR A 289 7.94 12.26 -9.51
N HIS A 290 8.80 11.30 -9.19
CA HIS A 290 8.53 9.86 -9.36
C HIS A 290 9.02 9.05 -8.17
N THR A 291 8.22 8.08 -7.73
CA THR A 291 8.41 7.28 -6.52
C THR A 291 8.94 5.88 -6.79
N GLN A 292 9.22 5.13 -5.71
CA GLN A 292 9.51 3.69 -5.65
C GLN A 292 10.81 3.26 -6.34
N ALA A 293 11.84 2.94 -5.56
CA ALA A 293 13.13 2.46 -6.09
C ALA A 293 12.98 1.25 -7.02
N TYR A 294 11.99 0.38 -6.79
CA TYR A 294 11.65 -0.76 -7.65
C TYR A 294 11.32 -0.34 -9.10
N THR A 295 10.62 0.77 -9.30
CA THR A 295 10.28 1.25 -10.66
C THR A 295 11.53 1.65 -11.44
N TYR A 296 12.52 2.28 -10.78
CA TYR A 296 13.82 2.61 -11.36
C TYR A 296 14.68 1.36 -11.59
N GLU A 297 14.69 0.42 -10.64
CA GLU A 297 15.41 -0.83 -10.77
C GLU A 297 14.90 -1.67 -11.95
N SER A 298 13.58 -1.72 -12.15
CA SER A 298 12.97 -2.41 -13.29
C SER A 298 13.35 -1.78 -14.63
N LEU A 299 13.42 -0.44 -14.71
CA LEU A 299 13.92 0.25 -15.91
C LEU A 299 15.41 -0.07 -16.16
N LYS A 300 16.24 -0.02 -15.12
CA LYS A 300 17.68 -0.35 -15.22
C LYS A 300 17.88 -1.76 -15.74
N GLN A 301 17.06 -2.70 -15.26
CA GLN A 301 17.17 -4.12 -15.61
C GLN A 301 16.67 -4.42 -17.03
N TYR A 302 15.50 -3.89 -17.43
CA TYR A 302 14.82 -4.30 -18.65
C TYR A 302 14.96 -3.29 -19.80
N TYR A 303 15.27 -2.02 -19.50
CA TYR A 303 15.35 -0.92 -20.47
C TYR A 303 16.50 0.03 -20.14
N PRO A 304 17.75 -0.47 -20.10
CA PRO A 304 18.92 0.30 -19.64
C PRO A 304 19.16 1.60 -20.41
N GLU A 305 18.83 1.66 -21.71
CA GLU A 305 18.96 2.86 -22.53
C GLU A 305 18.02 3.98 -22.04
N VAL A 306 16.80 3.65 -21.63
CA VAL A 306 15.84 4.62 -21.10
C VAL A 306 16.26 5.04 -19.67
N PHE A 307 16.80 4.12 -18.89
CA PHE A 307 17.32 4.42 -17.55
C PHE A 307 18.49 5.41 -17.62
N GLU A 308 19.42 5.26 -18.57
CA GLU A 308 20.52 6.21 -18.75
C GLU A 308 20.04 7.59 -19.25
N GLU A 309 18.98 7.66 -20.05
CA GLU A 309 18.34 8.92 -20.41
C GLU A 309 17.69 9.58 -19.18
N LEU A 310 16.96 8.81 -18.38
CA LEU A 310 16.38 9.27 -17.12
C LEU A 310 17.46 9.83 -16.16
N LYS A 311 18.59 9.15 -15.99
CA LYS A 311 19.71 9.62 -15.14
C LYS A 311 20.19 11.02 -15.54
N LYS A 312 20.21 11.35 -16.83
CA LYS A 312 20.58 12.70 -17.29
C LYS A 312 19.60 13.74 -16.77
N ARG A 313 18.29 13.45 -16.86
CA ARG A 313 17.23 14.34 -16.33
C ARG A 313 17.25 14.46 -14.82
N VAL A 314 17.62 13.39 -14.10
CA VAL A 314 17.86 13.43 -12.65
C VAL A 314 19.04 14.34 -12.31
N LYS A 315 20.13 14.26 -13.07
CA LYS A 315 21.30 15.14 -12.88
C LYS A 315 20.99 16.61 -13.18
N GLU A 316 20.09 16.87 -14.15
CA GLU A 316 19.56 18.22 -14.44
C GLU A 316 18.63 18.77 -13.36
N GLY A 317 18.18 17.94 -12.41
CA GLY A 317 17.20 18.30 -11.39
C GLY A 317 15.76 18.44 -11.93
N ARG A 318 15.47 17.85 -13.08
CA ARG A 318 14.17 17.92 -13.75
C ARG A 318 13.34 16.66 -13.59
N PHE A 319 13.95 15.49 -13.51
CA PHE A 319 13.32 14.25 -13.09
C PHE A 319 13.74 14.00 -11.64
N GLU A 320 12.79 14.04 -10.72
CA GLU A 320 13.07 14.04 -9.29
C GLU A 320 12.70 12.69 -8.67
N PRO A 321 13.67 11.86 -8.29
CA PRO A 321 13.42 10.69 -7.46
C PRO A 321 12.98 11.11 -6.06
N VAL A 322 11.85 10.58 -5.63
CA VAL A 322 11.28 10.76 -4.29
C VAL A 322 10.84 9.42 -3.72
N GLY A 323 10.49 9.40 -2.42
CA GLY A 323 10.08 8.17 -1.76
C GLY A 323 11.29 7.28 -1.46
N ALA A 324 11.81 7.39 -0.25
CA ALA A 324 13.01 6.67 0.19
C ALA A 324 12.86 5.14 0.21
N MET A 325 11.62 4.63 0.10
CA MET A 325 11.30 3.21 0.22
C MET A 325 11.47 2.46 -1.12
N TYR A 326 11.64 1.15 -1.02
CA TYR A 326 11.78 0.29 -2.18
C TYR A 326 10.52 0.25 -3.05
N ILE A 327 9.36 0.18 -2.40
CA ILE A 327 8.03 0.36 -3.00
C ILE A 327 7.22 1.36 -2.17
N GLU A 328 5.94 1.55 -2.48
CA GLU A 328 4.95 2.21 -1.61
C GLU A 328 4.21 1.14 -0.78
N PRO A 329 4.73 0.71 0.37
CA PRO A 329 4.18 -0.41 1.13
C PRO A 329 2.95 0.01 1.93
N ASP A 330 2.12 -0.98 2.31
CA ASP A 330 1.27 -0.83 3.49
C ASP A 330 2.14 -0.46 4.70
N CYS A 331 1.68 0.49 5.51
CA CYS A 331 2.42 0.99 6.66
C CYS A 331 1.79 0.61 8.01
N ASN A 332 0.79 -0.27 8.02
CA ASN A 332 0.14 -0.78 9.22
C ASN A 332 0.48 -2.25 9.50
N ILE A 333 0.43 -3.11 8.48
CA ILE A 333 0.55 -4.57 8.63
C ILE A 333 2.00 -5.08 8.69
N PRO A 334 2.96 -4.56 7.87
CA PRO A 334 4.36 -4.99 7.93
C PRO A 334 5.00 -4.76 9.29
N SER A 335 5.95 -5.60 9.65
CA SER A 335 6.77 -5.42 10.85
C SER A 335 7.65 -4.16 10.76
N ALA A 336 8.10 -3.66 11.91
CA ALA A 336 9.04 -2.53 11.93
C ALA A 336 10.31 -2.82 11.12
N GLU A 337 10.85 -4.05 11.20
CA GLU A 337 12.03 -4.44 10.42
C GLU A 337 11.75 -4.41 8.91
N SER A 338 10.58 -4.85 8.46
CA SER A 338 10.20 -4.73 7.05
C SER A 338 10.17 -3.28 6.58
N LEU A 339 9.57 -2.37 7.36
CA LEU A 339 9.54 -0.94 7.03
C LEU A 339 10.94 -0.33 6.99
N ILE A 340 11.84 -0.75 7.90
CA ILE A 340 13.26 -0.35 7.84
C ILE A 340 13.90 -0.87 6.57
N ARG A 341 13.65 -2.12 6.17
CA ARG A 341 14.22 -2.71 4.96
C ARG A 341 13.64 -2.09 3.68
N GLN A 342 12.39 -1.61 3.71
CA GLN A 342 11.85 -0.79 2.61
C GLN A 342 12.72 0.46 2.39
N CYS A 343 13.02 1.20 3.45
CA CYS A 343 13.93 2.36 3.38
C CYS A 343 15.37 1.93 3.03
N PHE A 344 15.87 0.87 3.64
CA PHE A 344 17.24 0.41 3.44
C PHE A 344 17.54 0.08 1.97
N TYR A 345 16.73 -0.81 1.35
CA TYR A 345 16.94 -1.19 -0.04
C TYR A 345 16.57 -0.08 -1.04
N GLY A 346 15.59 0.76 -0.71
CA GLY A 346 15.27 1.95 -1.50
C GLY A 346 16.46 2.93 -1.52
N GLN A 347 16.97 3.29 -0.36
CA GLN A 347 18.11 4.21 -0.22
C GLN A 347 19.41 3.66 -0.82
N LEU A 348 19.66 2.36 -0.63
CA LEU A 348 20.82 1.70 -1.24
C LEU A 348 20.78 1.87 -2.76
N PHE A 349 19.64 1.59 -3.39
CA PHE A 349 19.46 1.77 -4.83
C PHE A 349 19.72 3.23 -5.27
N PHE A 350 19.17 4.21 -4.55
CA PHE A 350 19.32 5.63 -4.90
C PHE A 350 20.76 6.12 -4.70
N ARG A 351 21.44 5.67 -3.64
CA ARG A 351 22.87 5.96 -3.40
C ARG A 351 23.76 5.41 -4.51
N GLU A 352 23.55 4.16 -4.90
CA GLU A 352 24.34 3.48 -5.94
C GLU A 352 24.14 4.10 -7.33
N ASN A 353 22.92 4.49 -7.69
CA ASN A 353 22.60 4.89 -9.05
C ASN A 353 22.56 6.40 -9.28
N PHE A 354 22.26 7.19 -8.25
CA PHE A 354 22.16 8.65 -8.34
C PHE A 354 23.08 9.41 -7.39
N GLY A 355 23.84 8.70 -6.53
CA GLY A 355 24.77 9.31 -5.56
C GLY A 355 24.07 10.14 -4.49
N LYS A 356 22.81 9.86 -4.20
CA LYS A 356 21.98 10.66 -3.29
C LYS A 356 21.24 9.77 -2.29
N THR A 357 21.13 10.24 -1.05
CA THR A 357 20.12 9.76 -0.09
C THR A 357 18.87 10.60 -0.27
N ILE A 358 17.72 9.96 -0.44
CA ILE A 358 16.43 10.63 -0.59
C ILE A 358 15.90 11.00 0.80
N ASN A 359 15.66 12.28 1.03
CA ASN A 359 15.26 12.81 2.36
C ASN A 359 13.75 12.86 2.59
N ASN A 360 12.96 12.27 1.70
CA ASN A 360 11.51 12.28 1.81
C ASN A 360 10.93 10.88 1.59
N CYS A 361 9.84 10.58 2.29
CA CYS A 361 8.97 9.43 2.07
C CYS A 361 7.69 9.93 1.39
N TRP A 362 7.28 9.29 0.30
CA TRP A 362 6.18 9.74 -0.55
C TRP A 362 5.20 8.61 -0.78
N LEU A 363 4.08 8.62 -0.06
CA LEU A 363 3.07 7.56 0.00
C LEU A 363 1.67 8.14 -0.22
N PRO A 364 1.31 8.54 -1.45
CA PRO A 364 0.06 9.27 -1.70
C PRO A 364 -1.18 8.41 -1.48
N ASP A 365 -1.11 7.11 -1.76
CA ASP A 365 -2.26 6.21 -1.79
C ASP A 365 -2.32 5.17 -0.66
N VAL A 366 -1.41 5.21 0.31
CA VAL A 366 -1.32 4.23 1.41
C VAL A 366 -2.43 4.42 2.44
N PHE A 367 -2.92 3.31 3.01
CA PHE A 367 -4.18 3.22 3.79
C PHE A 367 -3.99 3.50 5.28
N GLY A 368 -3.37 4.63 5.60
CA GLY A 368 -2.99 5.02 6.95
C GLY A 368 -1.56 4.60 7.31
N ASN A 369 -1.00 5.21 8.35
CA ASN A 369 0.42 5.04 8.67
C ASN A 369 0.63 4.88 10.18
N SER A 370 1.37 3.85 10.55
CA SER A 370 1.67 3.50 11.94
C SER A 370 2.49 4.57 12.64
N TRP A 371 2.25 4.75 13.92
CA TRP A 371 2.96 5.69 14.79
C TRP A 371 4.46 5.42 14.94
N ILE A 372 4.94 4.22 14.58
CA ILE A 372 6.38 3.89 14.59
C ILE A 372 7.15 4.50 13.40
N LEU A 373 6.44 4.91 12.33
CA LEU A 373 7.06 5.30 11.07
C LEU A 373 7.98 6.54 11.19
N PRO A 374 7.64 7.63 11.91
CA PRO A 374 8.53 8.80 12.02
C PRO A 374 9.92 8.45 12.53
N GLN A 375 10.05 7.54 13.50
CA GLN A 375 11.35 7.08 13.99
C GLN A 375 12.16 6.37 12.91
N ILE A 376 11.52 5.47 12.18
CA ILE A 376 12.14 4.71 11.08
C ILE A 376 12.64 5.68 10.01
N LEU A 377 11.77 6.58 9.58
CA LEU A 377 12.11 7.59 8.57
C LEU A 377 13.30 8.44 9.01
N LYS A 378 13.24 9.00 10.23
CA LYS A 378 14.31 9.85 10.75
C LYS A 378 15.65 9.14 10.82
N LYS A 379 15.66 7.89 11.31
CA LYS A 379 16.90 7.08 11.42
C LYS A 379 17.36 6.51 10.06
N CYS A 380 16.54 6.58 9.01
CA CYS A 380 16.91 6.31 7.61
C CYS A 380 17.29 7.56 6.81
N GLY A 381 17.48 8.72 7.46
CA GLY A 381 17.87 9.97 6.81
C GLY A 381 16.73 10.67 6.07
N VAL A 382 15.48 10.38 6.45
CA VAL A 382 14.27 10.95 5.86
C VAL A 382 13.68 11.98 6.82
N ASP A 383 13.63 13.23 6.38
CA ASP A 383 13.12 14.36 7.16
C ASP A 383 11.68 14.75 6.82
N TYR A 384 11.18 14.31 5.66
CA TYR A 384 9.87 14.71 5.14
C TYR A 384 9.01 13.50 4.82
N PHE A 385 7.71 13.64 5.09
CA PHE A 385 6.69 12.64 4.79
C PHE A 385 5.56 13.26 3.97
N VAL A 386 5.13 12.60 2.91
CA VAL A 386 3.99 13.00 2.07
C VAL A 386 3.00 11.85 1.96
N SER A 387 1.73 12.15 2.22
CA SER A 387 0.60 11.25 2.01
C SER A 387 -0.59 12.05 1.47
N ASN A 388 -1.72 11.40 1.15
CA ASN A 388 -2.89 12.13 0.66
C ASN A 388 -4.22 11.58 1.18
N LYS A 389 -4.36 10.28 1.39
CA LYS A 389 -5.64 9.61 1.69
C LYS A 389 -6.43 10.28 2.83
N MET A 390 -5.81 10.68 3.93
CA MET A 390 -6.53 11.27 5.07
C MET A 390 -7.22 12.60 4.75
N SER A 391 -6.75 13.34 3.75
CA SER A 391 -7.40 14.60 3.32
C SER A 391 -8.59 14.37 2.39
N THR A 392 -8.61 13.26 1.66
CA THR A 392 -9.51 13.07 0.51
C THR A 392 -10.45 11.88 0.64
N TRP A 393 -10.15 10.94 1.54
CA TRP A 393 -10.86 9.69 1.68
C TRP A 393 -11.44 9.41 3.08
N ASN A 394 -11.15 10.22 4.09
CA ASN A 394 -11.81 10.08 5.39
C ASN A 394 -13.32 10.25 5.25
N ASP A 395 -14.08 9.33 5.84
CA ASP A 395 -15.54 9.28 5.72
C ASP A 395 -16.28 10.14 6.77
N THR A 396 -15.69 10.37 7.92
CA THR A 396 -16.33 11.01 9.06
C THR A 396 -15.68 12.34 9.44
N ASN A 397 -14.35 12.36 9.60
CA ASN A 397 -13.63 13.53 10.07
C ASN A 397 -12.67 14.06 8.99
N ARG A 398 -12.68 15.35 8.79
CA ARG A 398 -11.64 15.98 7.98
C ARG A 398 -10.34 16.02 8.77
N PHE A 399 -9.24 15.51 8.20
CA PHE A 399 -7.93 15.59 8.82
C PHE A 399 -7.53 17.07 9.00
N PRO A 400 -7.12 17.53 10.21
CA PRO A 400 -7.10 18.96 10.56
C PRO A 400 -5.92 19.75 9.99
N HIS A 401 -4.89 19.08 9.45
CA HIS A 401 -3.65 19.71 8.97
C HIS A 401 -3.26 19.24 7.58
N ASN A 402 -2.69 20.14 6.80
CA ASN A 402 -2.07 19.82 5.52
C ASN A 402 -0.55 19.86 5.60
N ASN A 403 0.00 20.86 6.29
CA ASN A 403 1.44 20.99 6.55
C ASN A 403 1.67 20.98 8.07
N PHE A 404 2.38 19.99 8.60
CA PHE A 404 2.53 19.80 10.05
C PHE A 404 3.82 19.06 10.40
N ILE A 405 4.12 18.96 11.69
CA ILE A 405 5.17 18.09 12.23
C ILE A 405 4.50 16.82 12.73
N TRP A 406 4.89 15.68 12.18
CA TRP A 406 4.42 14.37 12.64
C TRP A 406 5.40 13.79 13.64
N LYS A 407 4.91 13.54 14.87
CA LYS A 407 5.69 13.00 15.97
C LYS A 407 5.40 11.52 16.17
N GLY A 408 6.45 10.71 16.20
CA GLY A 408 6.42 9.26 16.42
C GLY A 408 6.33 8.85 17.88
N ILE A 409 6.07 7.57 18.10
CA ILE A 409 5.90 6.95 19.42
C ILE A 409 7.12 7.13 20.35
N ASP A 410 8.31 7.19 19.78
CA ASP A 410 9.58 7.43 20.49
C ASP A 410 9.89 8.91 20.67
N GLY A 411 9.05 9.81 20.14
CA GLY A 411 9.24 11.24 20.13
C GLY A 411 10.06 11.80 18.96
N SER A 412 10.46 10.98 17.99
CA SER A 412 11.08 11.45 16.74
C SER A 412 10.10 12.29 15.92
N GLU A 413 10.60 13.34 15.26
CA GLU A 413 9.77 14.28 14.50
C GLU A 413 10.22 14.34 13.03
N VAL A 414 9.25 14.29 12.12
CA VAL A 414 9.42 14.54 10.68
C VAL A 414 8.44 15.61 10.21
N TYR A 415 8.80 16.39 9.22
CA TYR A 415 7.88 17.31 8.56
C TYR A 415 6.92 16.51 7.69
N ALA A 416 5.63 16.79 7.76
CA ALA A 416 4.61 16.08 7.00
C ALA A 416 3.78 17.02 6.13
N CYS A 417 3.43 16.56 4.94
CA CYS A 417 2.51 17.22 4.04
C CYS A 417 1.42 16.23 3.58
N VAL A 418 0.16 16.62 3.78
CA VAL A 418 -1.02 15.89 3.30
C VAL A 418 -1.83 16.88 2.46
N PRO A 419 -1.59 16.97 1.14
CA PRO A 419 -2.25 17.92 0.26
C PRO A 419 -3.77 17.88 0.38
N PRO A 420 -4.46 19.02 0.29
CA PRO A 420 -5.89 19.10 0.60
C PRO A 420 -6.82 18.53 -0.47
N THR A 421 -6.30 18.35 -1.70
CA THR A 421 -7.03 17.75 -2.83
C THR A 421 -6.36 16.48 -3.30
N HIS A 422 -7.07 15.69 -4.10
CA HIS A 422 -6.60 14.39 -4.58
C HIS A 422 -5.25 14.50 -5.31
N PHE A 423 -4.41 13.47 -5.22
CA PHE A 423 -3.11 13.42 -5.89
C PHE A 423 -3.20 13.21 -7.41
N ILE A 424 -4.36 12.80 -7.93
CA ILE A 424 -4.67 12.74 -9.36
C ILE A 424 -5.53 13.93 -9.71
N THR A 425 -4.95 14.93 -10.38
CA THR A 425 -5.68 16.08 -10.92
C THR A 425 -5.20 16.39 -12.34
N TRP A 426 -5.99 17.18 -13.06
CA TRP A 426 -5.71 17.56 -14.44
C TRP A 426 -5.15 18.97 -14.57
N ASN A 427 -4.80 19.57 -13.43
CA ASN A 427 -4.21 20.92 -13.38
C ASN A 427 -5.10 22.01 -13.99
N MET A 428 -6.43 21.92 -13.77
CA MET A 428 -7.39 22.92 -14.25
C MET A 428 -7.53 24.06 -13.23
N PRO A 429 -7.89 25.28 -13.69
CA PRO A 429 -8.08 26.44 -12.80
C PRO A 429 -8.98 26.18 -11.59
N SER A 430 -10.12 25.52 -11.82
CA SER A 430 -11.07 25.16 -10.75
C SER A 430 -10.45 24.26 -9.69
N GLN A 431 -9.62 23.30 -10.08
CA GLN A 431 -8.93 22.41 -9.16
C GLN A 431 -7.87 23.13 -8.34
N ILE A 432 -7.19 24.11 -8.92
CA ILE A 432 -6.21 24.93 -8.20
C ILE A 432 -6.91 25.85 -7.20
N GLN A 433 -8.06 26.44 -7.58
CA GLN A 433 -8.87 27.22 -6.67
C GLN A 433 -9.40 26.36 -5.52
N GLU A 434 -9.93 25.16 -5.82
CA GLU A 434 -10.39 24.19 -4.83
C GLU A 434 -9.28 23.79 -3.85
N ASN A 435 -8.06 23.55 -4.35
CA ASN A 435 -6.90 23.22 -3.53
C ASN A 435 -6.61 24.31 -2.51
N TRP A 436 -6.61 25.58 -2.96
CA TRP A 436 -6.41 26.70 -2.05
C TRP A 436 -7.56 26.86 -1.05
N GLU A 437 -8.81 26.73 -1.47
CA GLU A 437 -9.95 26.85 -0.56
C GLU A 437 -9.95 25.75 0.50
N ALA A 438 -9.63 24.55 0.09
CA ALA A 438 -9.54 23.38 0.96
C ALA A 438 -8.34 23.42 1.93
N TYR A 439 -7.32 24.24 1.69
CA TYR A 439 -6.12 24.32 2.51
C TYR A 439 -6.42 24.86 3.89
N GLN A 440 -6.05 24.12 4.94
CA GLN A 440 -6.39 24.45 6.32
C GLN A 440 -5.33 25.30 7.04
N ASP A 441 -4.05 25.12 6.69
CA ASP A 441 -2.92 25.77 7.36
C ASP A 441 -2.50 27.12 6.71
N LYS A 442 -3.47 27.90 6.19
CA LYS A 442 -3.23 29.16 5.46
C LYS A 442 -2.38 30.17 6.23
N ASN A 443 -2.50 30.16 7.56
CA ASN A 443 -1.82 31.12 8.44
C ASN A 443 -0.46 30.64 8.94
N SER A 444 -0.14 29.37 8.81
CA SER A 444 1.07 28.77 9.39
C SER A 444 1.90 27.95 8.40
N GLY A 445 1.25 27.36 7.41
CA GLY A 445 1.87 26.34 6.55
C GLY A 445 2.49 26.88 5.25
N GLY A 446 2.44 28.16 4.96
CA GLY A 446 2.97 28.73 3.71
C GLY A 446 2.12 28.35 2.48
N GLN A 447 2.77 27.94 1.38
CA GLN A 447 2.09 27.48 0.18
C GLN A 447 1.41 26.13 0.41
N THR A 448 0.28 25.91 -0.28
CA THR A 448 -0.29 24.55 -0.40
C THR A 448 0.34 23.83 -1.59
N MET A 449 0.32 22.48 -1.56
CA MET A 449 0.74 21.63 -2.67
C MET A 449 -0.50 21.15 -3.45
N SER A 450 -0.49 21.33 -4.77
CA SER A 450 -1.40 20.66 -5.69
C SER A 450 -0.59 19.67 -6.55
N MET A 451 -0.87 18.39 -6.41
CA MET A 451 -0.28 17.35 -7.24
C MET A 451 -1.12 17.20 -8.51
N PHE A 452 -0.46 17.02 -9.66
CA PHE A 452 -1.17 16.85 -10.94
C PHE A 452 -0.51 15.81 -11.82
N GLY A 453 -1.33 15.12 -12.59
CA GLY A 453 -0.99 14.03 -13.48
C GLY A 453 -1.93 12.85 -13.31
N TYR A 454 -2.05 12.00 -14.29
CA TYR A 454 -2.77 10.74 -14.19
C TYR A 454 -1.99 9.75 -13.32
N GLY A 455 -2.71 8.93 -12.53
CA GLY A 455 -2.14 7.98 -11.58
C GLY A 455 -2.76 6.60 -11.66
N ASP A 456 -2.59 5.82 -10.62
CA ASP A 456 -2.85 4.40 -10.47
C ASP A 456 -2.14 3.56 -11.56
N GLY A 457 -2.55 3.65 -12.80
CA GLY A 457 -1.92 2.99 -13.94
C GLY A 457 -0.72 3.73 -14.55
N GLY A 458 -0.18 4.73 -13.89
CA GLY A 458 0.83 5.62 -14.45
C GLY A 458 0.23 6.61 -15.42
N SER A 459 0.84 6.83 -16.58
CA SER A 459 0.47 7.85 -17.60
C SER A 459 1.06 9.24 -17.31
N GLY A 460 0.91 9.76 -16.08
CA GLY A 460 1.55 11.02 -15.68
C GLY A 460 0.96 12.27 -16.33
N VAL A 461 1.79 13.27 -16.53
CA VAL A 461 1.41 14.59 -17.03
C VAL A 461 1.19 14.56 -18.55
N THR A 462 0.24 15.34 -19.03
CA THR A 462 -0.03 15.54 -20.47
C THR A 462 0.45 16.90 -20.97
N GLU A 463 0.58 17.06 -22.29
CA GLU A 463 0.85 18.35 -22.92
C GLU A 463 -0.20 19.40 -22.55
N GLU A 464 -1.46 19.01 -22.49
CA GLU A 464 -2.58 19.87 -22.09
C GLU A 464 -2.38 20.47 -20.70
N MET A 465 -2.03 19.64 -19.73
CA MET A 465 -1.79 20.11 -18.34
C MET A 465 -0.68 21.16 -18.27
N LEU A 466 0.39 20.99 -19.04
CA LEU A 466 1.50 21.96 -19.11
C LEU A 466 1.11 23.25 -19.84
N GLU A 467 0.35 23.11 -20.91
CA GLU A 467 -0.14 24.26 -21.66
C GLU A 467 -1.16 25.08 -20.86
N VAL A 468 -2.07 24.43 -20.14
CA VAL A 468 -2.99 25.09 -19.21
C VAL A 468 -2.21 25.81 -18.11
N MET A 469 -1.20 25.14 -17.50
CA MET A 469 -0.34 25.73 -16.48
C MET A 469 0.34 27.03 -16.95
N ARG A 470 0.83 27.09 -18.18
CA ARG A 470 1.44 28.29 -18.79
C ARG A 470 0.49 29.49 -18.88
N ARG A 471 -0.82 29.25 -18.74
CA ARG A 471 -1.87 30.26 -18.84
C ARG A 471 -2.24 30.87 -17.48
N PHE A 472 -1.90 30.21 -16.37
CA PHE A 472 -2.28 30.66 -15.03
C PHE A 472 -1.79 32.08 -14.71
N ASP A 473 -0.57 32.43 -15.10
CA ASP A 473 -0.02 33.76 -14.89
C ASP A 473 -0.77 34.88 -15.65
N LYS A 474 -1.55 34.50 -16.67
CA LYS A 474 -2.39 35.45 -17.43
C LYS A 474 -3.74 35.70 -16.78
N ILE A 475 -4.16 34.86 -15.80
CA ILE A 475 -5.49 34.88 -15.20
C ILE A 475 -5.44 35.51 -13.82
N SER A 476 -5.96 36.74 -13.70
CA SER A 476 -5.83 37.53 -12.47
C SER A 476 -6.66 37.02 -11.29
N VAL A 477 -7.72 36.24 -11.53
CA VAL A 477 -8.63 35.69 -10.51
C VAL A 477 -8.05 34.43 -9.83
N MET A 478 -7.02 33.83 -10.41
CA MET A 478 -6.38 32.62 -9.87
C MET A 478 -5.51 32.89 -8.63
N PRO A 479 -5.33 31.91 -7.74
CA PRO A 479 -4.22 31.90 -6.80
C PRO A 479 -2.88 32.05 -7.54
N LYS A 480 -1.87 32.59 -6.86
CA LYS A 480 -0.50 32.54 -7.38
C LYS A 480 -0.06 31.08 -7.48
N THR A 481 0.53 30.73 -8.60
CA THR A 481 1.01 29.37 -8.84
C THR A 481 2.50 29.36 -9.12
N LYS A 482 3.17 28.27 -8.70
CA LYS A 482 4.56 28.03 -9.08
C LYS A 482 4.78 26.53 -9.29
N HIS A 483 5.24 26.17 -10.49
CA HIS A 483 5.68 24.82 -10.75
C HIS A 483 7.05 24.53 -10.13
N MET A 484 7.15 23.44 -9.37
CA MET A 484 8.39 23.00 -8.71
C MET A 484 8.42 21.48 -8.49
N GLY A 485 9.56 20.95 -8.08
CA GLY A 485 9.70 19.56 -7.66
C GLY A 485 9.11 19.34 -6.25
N GLY A 486 8.77 18.10 -5.95
CA GLY A 486 8.19 17.73 -4.65
C GLY A 486 9.15 17.97 -3.49
N ALA A 487 10.41 17.56 -3.60
CA ALA A 487 11.43 17.80 -2.58
C ALA A 487 11.74 19.30 -2.43
N GLU A 488 11.75 20.07 -3.52
CA GLU A 488 11.91 21.53 -3.48
C GLU A 488 10.78 22.18 -2.67
N PHE A 489 9.54 21.72 -2.86
CA PHE A 489 8.39 22.20 -2.08
C PHE A 489 8.59 21.94 -0.57
N LEU A 490 8.92 20.71 -0.20
CA LEU A 490 9.06 20.30 1.20
C LEU A 490 10.16 21.12 1.91
N GLU A 491 11.32 21.25 1.29
CA GLU A 491 12.43 22.02 1.86
C GLU A 491 12.08 23.50 2.02
N LYS A 492 11.44 24.08 1.00
CA LYS A 492 11.16 25.51 0.99
C LYS A 492 10.06 25.91 1.97
N ASN A 493 9.03 25.09 2.14
CA ASN A 493 7.83 25.45 2.90
C ASN A 493 7.78 24.88 4.31
N LEU A 494 8.43 23.74 4.57
CA LEU A 494 8.33 23.05 5.85
C LEU A 494 9.59 23.20 6.72
N LYS A 495 10.78 23.17 6.11
CA LYS A 495 12.04 23.16 6.86
C LYS A 495 12.20 24.41 7.71
N GLY A 496 12.35 24.19 9.03
CA GLY A 496 12.55 25.28 9.99
C GLY A 496 11.31 26.14 10.26
N ASN A 497 10.16 25.79 9.74
CA ASN A 497 8.91 26.48 10.03
C ASN A 497 8.41 26.11 11.44
N THR A 498 8.60 27.01 12.39
CA THR A 498 8.22 26.82 13.81
C THR A 498 6.73 27.04 14.09
N SER A 499 5.97 27.49 13.09
CA SER A 499 4.52 27.75 13.22
C SER A 499 3.67 26.52 12.86
N LEU A 500 4.29 25.43 12.38
CA LEU A 500 3.58 24.21 12.04
C LEU A 500 2.95 23.55 13.28
N ALA A 501 1.72 23.11 13.15
CA ALA A 501 1.07 22.29 14.15
C ALA A 501 1.80 20.96 14.33
N LYS A 502 1.61 20.30 15.49
CA LYS A 502 2.15 18.96 15.75
C LYS A 502 1.03 17.94 15.84
N TRP A 503 1.19 16.84 15.11
CA TRP A 503 0.37 15.64 15.25
C TRP A 503 1.16 14.54 15.93
N ASP A 504 0.71 14.12 17.12
CA ASP A 504 1.31 13.07 17.93
C ASP A 504 0.39 11.84 17.91
N GLY A 505 0.76 10.79 17.21
CA GLY A 505 -0.07 9.60 17.04
C GLY A 505 0.03 8.96 15.64
N GLU A 506 -0.72 7.91 15.43
CA GLU A 506 -0.87 7.30 14.11
C GLU A 506 -1.60 8.23 13.13
N LEU A 507 -1.35 8.09 11.84
CA LEU A 507 -2.14 8.70 10.79
C LEU A 507 -3.22 7.68 10.36
N TYR A 508 -4.31 7.66 11.11
CA TYR A 508 -5.41 6.71 10.88
C TYR A 508 -6.26 7.15 9.68
N LEU A 509 -6.51 6.22 8.76
CA LEU A 509 -7.45 6.43 7.67
C LEU A 509 -8.84 5.91 8.09
N GLU A 510 -9.85 6.77 7.98
CA GLU A 510 -11.25 6.45 8.33
C GLU A 510 -12.00 5.70 7.22
N MET A 511 -11.28 5.14 6.28
CA MET A 511 -11.75 4.21 5.24
C MET A 511 -10.76 3.03 5.14
N HIS A 512 -11.08 2.08 4.28
CA HIS A 512 -10.20 0.93 3.96
C HIS A 512 -9.89 0.03 5.16
N ARG A 513 -10.80 -0.03 6.14
CA ARG A 513 -10.66 -0.81 7.38
C ARG A 513 -10.69 -2.31 7.14
N GLY A 514 -11.33 -2.76 6.05
CA GLY A 514 -11.37 -4.15 5.64
C GLY A 514 -10.01 -4.73 5.27
N THR A 515 -9.07 -3.87 4.88
CA THR A 515 -7.71 -4.24 4.51
C THR A 515 -6.91 -4.89 5.64
N PHE A 516 -7.30 -4.69 6.89
CA PHE A 516 -6.68 -5.39 8.02
C PHE A 516 -7.04 -6.89 8.05
N THR A 517 -8.07 -7.32 7.30
CA THR A 517 -8.59 -8.70 7.36
C THR A 517 -8.60 -9.40 6.01
N THR A 518 -8.91 -8.70 4.91
CA THR A 518 -9.03 -9.24 3.55
C THR A 518 -7.76 -9.98 3.13
N LYS A 519 -7.89 -11.14 2.46
CA LYS A 519 -6.78 -12.03 2.06
C LYS A 519 -5.96 -12.52 3.26
N ALA A 520 -6.63 -13.08 4.25
CA ALA A 520 -6.05 -13.53 5.52
C ALA A 520 -4.82 -14.43 5.36
N ASN A 521 -4.78 -15.28 4.33
CA ASN A 521 -3.64 -16.15 4.06
C ASN A 521 -2.37 -15.38 3.67
N LEU A 522 -2.48 -14.27 2.89
CA LEU A 522 -1.31 -13.43 2.59
C LEU A 522 -0.72 -12.82 3.86
N LYS A 523 -1.57 -12.33 4.75
CA LYS A 523 -1.16 -11.74 6.02
C LYS A 523 -0.46 -12.76 6.92
N LYS A 524 -1.00 -13.98 6.98
CA LYS A 524 -0.39 -15.08 7.72
C LYS A 524 0.99 -15.45 7.17
N LEU A 525 1.11 -15.60 5.86
CA LEU A 525 2.37 -15.93 5.22
C LEU A 525 3.39 -14.80 5.34
N ASN A 526 2.97 -13.55 5.19
CA ASN A 526 3.84 -12.39 5.41
C ASN A 526 4.45 -12.40 6.80
N ARG A 527 3.62 -12.48 7.89
CA ARG A 527 4.11 -12.51 9.27
C ARG A 527 5.08 -13.68 9.51
N ARG A 528 4.73 -14.86 9.03
CA ARG A 528 5.59 -16.03 9.16
C ARG A 528 6.94 -15.85 8.47
N LEU A 529 6.94 -15.27 7.26
CA LEU A 529 8.16 -15.06 6.49
C LEU A 529 9.03 -13.92 7.03
N GLU A 530 8.43 -12.88 7.60
CA GLU A 530 9.16 -11.84 8.33
C GLU A 530 9.99 -12.43 9.48
N TYR A 531 9.41 -13.34 10.27
CA TYR A 531 10.15 -14.01 11.34
C TYR A 531 11.15 -15.03 10.80
N LYS A 532 10.78 -15.78 9.77
CA LYS A 532 11.68 -16.80 9.20
C LYS A 532 12.93 -16.20 8.55
N ILE A 533 12.81 -15.05 7.87
CA ILE A 533 13.97 -14.38 7.27
C ILE A 533 14.87 -13.80 8.37
N ARG A 534 14.29 -13.26 9.45
CA ARG A 534 15.03 -12.85 10.66
C ARG A 534 15.83 -14.02 11.23
N GLU A 535 15.22 -15.19 11.41
CA GLU A 535 15.90 -16.39 11.91
C GLU A 535 17.03 -16.84 10.97
N ALA A 536 16.78 -16.85 9.66
CA ALA A 536 17.78 -17.21 8.67
C ALA A 536 19.00 -16.24 8.70
N GLU A 537 18.78 -14.93 8.89
CA GLU A 537 19.85 -13.96 9.06
C GLU A 537 20.66 -14.21 10.34
N ILE A 538 19.98 -14.43 11.49
CA ILE A 538 20.65 -14.71 12.77
C ILE A 538 21.52 -15.98 12.65
N ILE A 539 20.92 -17.08 12.20
CA ILE A 539 21.63 -18.36 12.04
C ILE A 539 22.82 -18.24 11.08
N SER A 540 22.62 -17.55 9.93
CA SER A 540 23.68 -17.33 8.96
C SER A 540 24.81 -16.47 9.52
N THR A 541 24.48 -15.46 10.32
CA THR A 541 25.47 -14.59 10.98
C THR A 541 26.30 -15.36 11.99
N LEU A 542 25.67 -16.16 12.84
CA LEU A 542 26.38 -17.01 13.82
C LEU A 542 27.29 -18.03 13.12
N ARG A 543 26.83 -18.63 12.04
CA ARG A 543 27.67 -19.51 11.19
C ARG A 543 28.83 -18.75 10.56
N ALA A 544 28.61 -17.53 10.05
CA ALA A 544 29.66 -16.73 9.46
C ALA A 544 30.72 -16.30 10.48
N MET A 545 30.32 -16.04 11.73
CA MET A 545 31.25 -15.81 12.84
C MET A 545 32.11 -17.06 13.17
N SER A 546 31.61 -18.25 12.84
CA SER A 546 32.30 -19.53 12.96
C SER A 546 33.07 -19.93 11.68
N GLY A 547 33.17 -19.05 10.69
CA GLY A 547 33.97 -19.24 9.46
C GLY A 547 33.21 -19.81 8.26
N PHE A 548 31.89 -19.93 8.31
CA PHE A 548 31.07 -20.33 7.16
C PHE A 548 30.74 -19.13 6.26
N ASP A 549 30.41 -19.40 4.99
CA ASP A 549 29.97 -18.38 4.05
C ASP A 549 28.62 -17.79 4.43
N TYR A 550 28.48 -16.46 4.30
CA TYR A 550 27.22 -15.75 4.52
C TYR A 550 26.42 -15.66 3.21
N PRO A 551 25.17 -16.15 3.16
CA PRO A 551 24.38 -16.22 1.92
C PRO A 551 23.69 -14.88 1.60
N GLY A 552 24.43 -13.76 1.60
CA GLY A 552 23.91 -12.38 1.53
C GLY A 552 23.01 -12.12 0.34
N GLU A 553 23.40 -12.52 -0.87
CA GLU A 553 22.60 -12.29 -2.09
C GLU A 553 21.27 -13.05 -2.07
N LYS A 554 21.24 -14.28 -1.55
CA LYS A 554 19.98 -15.05 -1.42
C LYS A 554 19.04 -14.42 -0.39
N LEU A 555 19.59 -13.95 0.73
CA LEU A 555 18.81 -13.25 1.75
C LEU A 555 18.25 -11.94 1.20
N LYS A 556 19.05 -11.17 0.46
CA LYS A 556 18.63 -9.93 -0.21
C LYS A 556 17.51 -10.19 -1.22
N GLU A 557 17.61 -11.26 -2.03
CA GLU A 557 16.55 -11.65 -2.96
C GLU A 557 15.25 -12.01 -2.21
N CYS A 558 15.34 -12.79 -1.12
CA CYS A 558 14.20 -13.13 -0.28
C CYS A 558 13.55 -11.86 0.31
N TYR A 559 14.34 -10.94 0.84
CA TYR A 559 13.81 -9.65 1.31
C TYR A 559 13.10 -8.89 0.20
N LYS A 560 13.72 -8.68 -0.95
CA LYS A 560 13.11 -7.93 -2.05
C LYS A 560 11.77 -8.52 -2.48
N LYS A 561 11.66 -9.85 -2.58
CA LYS A 561 10.38 -10.53 -2.87
C LYS A 561 9.34 -10.33 -1.78
N LEU A 562 9.73 -10.45 -0.52
CA LEU A 562 8.84 -10.18 0.62
C LEU A 562 8.36 -8.73 0.60
N LEU A 563 9.26 -7.76 0.45
CA LEU A 563 8.97 -6.34 0.45
C LEU A 563 8.06 -5.91 -0.69
N ILE A 564 8.24 -6.44 -1.91
CA ILE A 564 7.36 -6.18 -3.05
C ILE A 564 5.92 -6.62 -2.72
N ASN A 565 5.75 -7.77 -2.08
CA ASN A 565 4.44 -8.28 -1.72
C ASN A 565 3.80 -7.56 -0.52
N GLN A 566 4.51 -6.61 0.11
CA GLN A 566 3.97 -5.67 1.09
C GLN A 566 3.40 -4.40 0.44
N PHE A 567 3.36 -4.30 -0.89
CA PHE A 567 2.71 -3.20 -1.60
C PHE A 567 1.28 -3.00 -1.12
N HIS A 568 0.84 -1.72 -1.05
CA HIS A 568 -0.40 -1.32 -0.38
C HIS A 568 -1.68 -1.88 -1.00
N ASP A 569 -1.63 -2.46 -2.20
CA ASP A 569 -2.74 -3.23 -2.76
C ASP A 569 -2.48 -4.75 -2.74
N ILE A 570 -1.26 -5.24 -2.50
CA ILE A 570 -0.98 -6.68 -2.42
C ILE A 570 -1.29 -7.22 -1.02
N LEU A 571 -0.56 -6.79 0.00
CA LEU A 571 -0.73 -7.28 1.36
C LEU A 571 -2.11 -6.96 1.96
N PRO A 572 -2.70 -5.77 1.75
CA PRO A 572 -4.07 -5.46 2.11
C PRO A 572 -5.12 -6.37 1.47
N GLY A 573 -4.85 -6.90 0.27
CA GLY A 573 -5.72 -7.84 -0.43
C GLY A 573 -6.66 -7.20 -1.45
N SER A 574 -6.42 -5.98 -1.85
CA SER A 574 -7.25 -5.16 -2.73
C SER A 574 -6.88 -5.30 -4.22
N HIS A 575 -6.65 -6.51 -4.67
CA HIS A 575 -6.16 -6.84 -6.02
C HIS A 575 -6.94 -7.99 -6.66
N ILE A 576 -6.74 -8.19 -7.97
CA ILE A 576 -7.30 -9.32 -8.73
C ILE A 576 -6.63 -10.67 -8.39
N ASN A 577 -7.33 -11.78 -8.61
CA ASN A 577 -6.84 -13.12 -8.29
C ASN A 577 -5.45 -13.49 -8.87
N PRO A 578 -5.08 -13.13 -10.12
CA PRO A 578 -3.73 -13.41 -10.63
C PRO A 578 -2.60 -12.77 -9.80
N VAL A 579 -2.83 -11.62 -9.16
CA VAL A 579 -1.86 -10.99 -8.25
C VAL A 579 -1.70 -11.81 -6.97
N TYR A 580 -2.80 -12.35 -6.43
CA TYR A 580 -2.77 -13.27 -5.29
C TYR A 580 -1.89 -14.48 -5.58
N ASN A 581 -2.06 -15.08 -6.77
CA ASN A 581 -1.27 -16.25 -7.18
C ASN A 581 0.22 -15.92 -7.35
N ASP A 582 0.54 -14.74 -7.89
CA ASP A 582 1.93 -14.24 -7.98
C ASP A 582 2.56 -14.07 -6.60
N ALA A 583 1.83 -13.48 -5.66
CA ALA A 583 2.29 -13.29 -4.29
C ALA A 583 2.52 -14.63 -3.56
N LEU A 584 1.61 -15.59 -3.73
CA LEU A 584 1.79 -16.95 -3.19
C LEU A 584 3.03 -17.63 -3.77
N ALA A 585 3.27 -17.51 -5.07
CA ALA A 585 4.45 -18.09 -5.72
C ALA A 585 5.75 -17.48 -5.15
N ASP A 586 5.81 -16.17 -4.97
CA ASP A 586 6.93 -15.51 -4.33
C ASP A 586 7.12 -15.97 -2.87
N TYR A 587 6.05 -16.09 -2.10
CA TYR A 587 6.14 -16.56 -0.70
C TYR A 587 6.61 -18.03 -0.60
N VAL A 588 6.16 -18.90 -1.50
CA VAL A 588 6.67 -20.29 -1.58
C VAL A 588 8.15 -20.32 -1.93
N TYR A 589 8.59 -19.49 -2.87
CA TYR A 589 10.01 -19.36 -3.21
C TYR A 589 10.83 -18.91 -2.01
N VAL A 590 10.39 -17.85 -1.31
CA VAL A 590 11.06 -17.31 -0.12
C VAL A 590 11.12 -18.36 0.99
N ASP A 591 10.00 -19.01 1.30
CA ASP A 591 9.94 -20.05 2.35
C ASP A 591 10.91 -21.20 2.08
N LYS A 592 10.94 -21.69 0.83
CA LYS A 592 11.84 -22.78 0.40
C LYS A 592 13.32 -22.35 0.44
N THR A 593 13.63 -21.15 -0.03
CA THR A 593 15.00 -20.63 -0.02
C THR A 593 15.52 -20.45 1.40
N LEU A 594 14.70 -19.87 2.28
CA LEU A 594 15.06 -19.69 3.69
C LEU A 594 15.20 -21.02 4.41
N SER A 595 14.35 -22.01 4.14
CA SER A 595 14.52 -23.36 4.67
C SER A 595 15.86 -23.98 4.25
N GLY A 596 16.28 -23.77 2.99
CA GLY A 596 17.58 -24.23 2.52
C GLY A 596 18.76 -23.51 3.17
N ILE A 597 18.62 -22.21 3.50
CA ILE A 597 19.64 -21.43 4.21
C ILE A 597 19.76 -21.88 5.68
N ILE A 598 18.63 -22.04 6.36
CA ILE A 598 18.57 -22.50 7.74
C ILE A 598 19.19 -23.93 7.84
N GLY A 599 18.85 -24.79 6.88
CA GLY A 599 19.31 -26.17 6.86
C GLY A 599 18.66 -27.01 7.94
N TYR A 600 19.39 -28.00 8.46
CA TYR A 600 18.95 -28.91 9.48
C TYR A 600 19.96 -28.92 10.64
N GLY A 601 19.45 -29.02 11.87
CA GLY A 601 20.23 -29.24 13.10
C GLY A 601 19.55 -30.30 13.96
N GLU A 602 20.28 -30.85 14.92
CA GLU A 602 19.75 -31.81 15.89
C GLU A 602 19.03 -31.08 17.04
N ALA A 603 19.59 -29.97 17.48
CA ALA A 603 19.06 -29.14 18.55
C ALA A 603 18.03 -28.11 18.06
N TYR A 604 17.12 -27.72 18.93
CA TYR A 604 16.19 -26.60 18.73
C TYR A 604 16.84 -25.29 19.17
N PHE A 605 16.93 -24.35 18.29
CA PHE A 605 17.51 -23.02 18.50
C PHE A 605 16.45 -22.01 18.93
N ASN A 606 16.72 -21.29 19.99
CA ASN A 606 15.96 -20.13 20.44
C ASN A 606 16.52 -18.86 19.80
N SER A 607 15.89 -18.37 18.74
CA SER A 607 16.30 -17.13 18.07
C SER A 607 15.92 -15.84 18.83
N LEU A 608 15.21 -15.97 19.97
CA LEU A 608 14.90 -14.84 20.86
C LEU A 608 16.08 -14.52 21.77
N ASN A 609 16.23 -13.26 22.14
CA ASN A 609 17.24 -12.80 23.07
C ASN A 609 16.77 -12.80 24.53
N PHE A 610 15.75 -13.61 24.82
CA PHE A 610 15.31 -13.95 26.17
C PHE A 610 14.99 -15.43 26.25
N LYS A 611 14.93 -15.93 27.47
CA LYS A 611 14.76 -17.37 27.76
C LYS A 611 13.35 -17.82 27.35
N ARG A 612 13.24 -18.88 26.57
CA ARG A 612 11.97 -19.53 26.28
C ARG A 612 11.48 -20.32 27.48
N LYS A 613 10.29 -20.05 27.92
CA LYS A 613 9.66 -20.64 29.11
C LYS A 613 8.18 -20.95 28.94
N GLU A 614 7.57 -20.60 27.80
CA GLU A 614 6.17 -20.92 27.54
C GLU A 614 6.02 -22.36 27.03
N LEU A 615 4.97 -23.02 27.49
CA LEU A 615 4.61 -24.36 27.03
C LEU A 615 4.47 -24.39 25.50
N THR A 616 5.24 -25.23 24.83
CA THR A 616 5.36 -25.29 23.37
C THR A 616 5.04 -26.70 22.88
N PHE A 617 4.40 -26.79 21.70
CA PHE A 617 4.13 -28.06 21.02
C PHE A 617 5.30 -28.46 20.13
N PHE A 618 5.76 -29.71 20.28
CA PHE A 618 6.80 -30.30 19.45
C PHE A 618 6.20 -31.43 18.62
N GLU A 619 6.39 -31.38 17.30
CA GLU A 619 5.95 -32.43 16.37
C GLU A 619 6.77 -33.71 16.58
N ASP A 620 6.08 -34.84 16.77
CA ASP A 620 6.64 -36.18 16.97
C ASP A 620 5.62 -37.19 16.47
N GLU A 621 6.02 -38.10 15.58
CA GLU A 621 5.13 -39.13 15.01
C GLU A 621 4.58 -40.09 16.06
N ASP A 622 5.36 -40.35 17.13
CA ASP A 622 5.02 -41.20 18.26
C ASP A 622 4.32 -40.42 19.40
N GLY A 623 4.03 -39.15 19.16
CA GLY A 623 3.34 -38.28 20.12
C GLY A 623 1.88 -38.66 20.30
N SER A 624 1.37 -38.49 21.51
CA SER A 624 -0.01 -38.79 21.90
C SER A 624 -0.97 -37.61 21.75
N GLU A 625 -0.43 -36.39 21.60
CA GLU A 625 -1.17 -35.13 21.56
C GLU A 625 -1.22 -34.56 20.14
N THR A 626 -2.20 -33.70 19.84
CA THR A 626 -2.37 -33.17 18.48
C THR A 626 -2.47 -31.64 18.46
N ARG A 627 -1.85 -31.01 17.43
CA ARG A 627 -2.02 -29.59 17.13
C ARG A 627 -2.03 -29.40 15.62
N PHE A 628 -3.05 -28.71 15.08
CA PHE A 628 -3.25 -28.56 13.61
C PHE A 628 -3.19 -29.90 12.85
N GLY A 629 -3.70 -30.97 13.49
CA GLY A 629 -3.73 -32.32 12.89
C GLY A 629 -2.39 -33.06 12.90
N LYS A 630 -1.34 -32.49 13.43
CA LYS A 630 -0.03 -33.11 13.59
C LYS A 630 0.10 -33.71 14.98
N LYS A 631 0.71 -34.88 15.09
CA LYS A 631 1.02 -35.52 16.36
C LYS A 631 2.25 -34.91 17.01
N GLY A 632 2.32 -34.98 18.34
CA GLY A 632 3.45 -34.51 19.10
C GLY A 632 3.23 -34.55 20.60
N PHE A 633 3.94 -33.69 21.29
CA PHE A 633 3.84 -33.52 22.74
C PHE A 633 4.04 -32.06 23.14
N TRP A 634 3.52 -31.70 24.31
CA TRP A 634 3.71 -30.39 24.92
C TRP A 634 4.79 -30.43 25.96
N THR A 635 5.75 -29.50 25.92
CA THR A 635 6.74 -29.33 26.98
C THR A 635 7.23 -27.89 27.06
N VAL A 636 7.84 -27.51 28.18
CA VAL A 636 8.50 -26.20 28.32
C VAL A 636 9.94 -26.36 27.83
N PRO A 637 10.32 -25.69 26.73
CA PRO A 637 11.62 -25.90 26.09
C PRO A 637 12.80 -25.46 26.97
N ASN A 638 12.61 -24.44 27.80
CA ASN A 638 13.60 -23.95 28.78
C ASN A 638 14.97 -23.60 28.14
N ILE A 639 14.97 -23.10 26.89
CA ILE A 639 16.18 -22.78 26.12
C ILE A 639 16.64 -21.36 26.48
N ALA A 640 17.93 -21.20 26.73
CA ALA A 640 18.57 -19.91 27.02
C ALA A 640 18.46 -18.94 25.78
N PRO A 641 18.65 -17.62 25.97
CA PRO A 641 18.68 -16.65 24.85
C PRO A 641 19.74 -17.02 23.82
N LEU A 642 19.36 -16.97 22.53
CA LEU A 642 20.25 -17.22 21.38
C LEU A 642 21.09 -18.51 21.51
N ASP A 643 20.53 -19.54 22.11
CA ASP A 643 21.16 -20.83 22.38
C ASP A 643 20.32 -22.00 21.84
N CYS A 644 20.88 -23.18 21.77
CA CYS A 644 20.20 -24.37 21.29
C CYS A 644 20.27 -25.53 22.29
N THR A 645 19.25 -26.39 22.26
CA THR A 645 19.14 -27.56 23.15
C THR A 645 18.38 -28.68 22.44
N VAL A 646 18.80 -29.89 22.64
CA VAL A 646 18.01 -31.06 22.23
C VAL A 646 16.79 -31.17 23.14
N ILE A 647 15.62 -31.27 22.59
CA ILE A 647 14.36 -31.46 23.34
C ILE A 647 13.95 -32.93 23.23
N GLU A 648 13.88 -33.56 24.38
CA GLU A 648 13.44 -34.93 24.48
C GLU A 648 11.98 -34.98 24.97
N LYS A 649 11.25 -36.00 24.52
CA LYS A 649 9.90 -36.24 25.00
C LYS A 649 9.99 -36.55 26.51
N PRO A 650 9.13 -35.94 27.34
CA PRO A 650 9.11 -36.24 28.78
C PRO A 650 8.86 -37.73 29.04
N ASP A 651 9.70 -38.35 29.90
CA ASP A 651 9.57 -39.78 30.26
C ASP A 651 8.41 -40.08 31.21
N GLU A 652 7.85 -39.04 31.84
CA GLU A 652 6.79 -39.21 32.84
C GLU A 652 5.40 -39.18 32.18
N GLU A 653 4.64 -40.28 32.37
CA GLU A 653 3.19 -40.25 32.16
C GLU A 653 2.58 -39.49 33.35
N PHE A 654 2.34 -38.21 33.21
CA PHE A 654 1.60 -37.44 34.20
C PHE A 654 0.16 -37.95 34.30
N SER A 655 -0.35 -38.12 35.52
CA SER A 655 -1.76 -38.40 35.74
C SER A 655 -2.63 -37.32 35.09
N ASP A 656 -3.69 -37.73 34.46
CA ASP A 656 -4.68 -36.82 33.85
C ASP A 656 -5.69 -36.23 34.85
N GLU A 657 -5.52 -36.54 36.16
CA GLU A 657 -6.39 -36.05 37.24
C GLU A 657 -6.31 -34.52 37.46
N TRP A 658 -5.30 -33.85 36.92
CA TRP A 658 -5.16 -32.39 37.05
C TRP A 658 -6.32 -31.59 36.38
N CYS A 659 -7.07 -32.18 35.48
CA CYS A 659 -8.22 -31.57 34.82
C CYS A 659 -9.48 -32.37 35.14
N ILE A 660 -10.37 -31.81 35.94
CA ILE A 660 -11.66 -32.42 36.29
C ILE A 660 -12.73 -31.88 35.33
N VAL A 661 -13.31 -32.75 34.49
CA VAL A 661 -14.31 -32.39 33.50
C VAL A 661 -15.68 -32.89 33.92
N ASN A 662 -16.66 -31.98 34.00
CA ASN A 662 -18.05 -32.28 34.33
C ASN A 662 -18.96 -31.64 33.27
N GLY A 663 -19.40 -32.44 32.26
CA GLY A 663 -20.20 -31.91 31.16
C GLY A 663 -19.42 -30.83 30.38
N ASN A 664 -19.98 -29.63 30.30
CA ASN A 664 -19.39 -28.46 29.64
C ASN A 664 -18.56 -27.59 30.61
N SER A 665 -18.07 -28.14 31.73
CA SER A 665 -17.18 -27.40 32.64
C SER A 665 -15.92 -28.18 32.90
N ALA A 666 -14.84 -27.45 33.19
CA ALA A 666 -13.55 -28.00 33.52
C ALA A 666 -12.96 -27.25 34.74
N GLU A 667 -12.32 -27.96 35.62
CA GLU A 667 -11.49 -27.42 36.70
C GLU A 667 -10.04 -27.82 36.50
N THR A 668 -9.15 -26.82 36.48
CA THR A 668 -7.71 -26.98 36.30
C THR A 668 -6.94 -26.39 37.49
N PRO A 669 -5.61 -26.49 37.55
CA PRO A 669 -4.84 -25.77 38.59
C PRO A 669 -5.08 -24.25 38.58
N PHE A 670 -5.40 -23.66 37.38
CA PHE A 670 -5.55 -22.22 37.23
C PHE A 670 -7.01 -21.76 37.29
N TYR A 671 -7.95 -22.53 36.73
CA TYR A 671 -9.30 -22.04 36.40
C TYR A 671 -10.41 -23.01 36.81
N ARG A 672 -11.60 -22.43 37.05
CA ARG A 672 -12.89 -23.09 36.86
C ARG A 672 -13.54 -22.48 35.60
N ILE A 673 -13.68 -23.29 34.56
CA ILE A 673 -14.17 -22.83 33.25
C ILE A 673 -15.54 -23.43 32.97
N LYS A 674 -16.48 -22.62 32.45
CA LYS A 674 -17.78 -23.09 31.95
C LYS A 674 -17.90 -22.70 30.49
N PHE A 675 -18.37 -23.65 29.69
CA PHE A 675 -18.58 -23.48 28.25
C PHE A 675 -20.06 -23.59 27.90
N ALA A 676 -20.49 -22.87 26.85
CA ALA A 676 -21.71 -23.16 26.14
C ALA A 676 -21.50 -24.27 25.10
N SER A 677 -22.58 -24.78 24.52
CA SER A 677 -22.51 -25.85 23.50
C SER A 677 -21.82 -25.45 22.21
N ASP A 678 -21.73 -24.15 21.93
CA ASP A 678 -21.05 -23.55 20.78
C ASP A 678 -19.57 -23.25 21.01
N GLY A 679 -19.04 -23.58 22.20
CA GLY A 679 -17.66 -23.31 22.59
C GLY A 679 -17.41 -21.90 23.09
N SER A 680 -18.44 -21.08 23.29
CA SER A 680 -18.30 -19.81 24.02
C SER A 680 -18.00 -20.11 25.50
N ILE A 681 -17.19 -19.25 26.12
CA ILE A 681 -16.87 -19.33 27.54
C ILE A 681 -17.90 -18.49 28.30
N THR A 682 -18.65 -19.12 29.19
CA THR A 682 -19.72 -18.51 29.99
C THR A 682 -19.31 -18.21 31.43
N GLY A 683 -18.15 -18.72 31.85
CA GLY A 683 -17.52 -18.40 33.10
C GLY A 683 -16.05 -18.80 33.08
N LEU A 684 -15.21 -17.94 33.57
CA LEU A 684 -13.76 -18.14 33.70
C LEU A 684 -13.26 -17.58 35.04
N HIS A 685 -13.39 -18.40 36.07
CA HIS A 685 -12.92 -18.02 37.39
C HIS A 685 -11.45 -18.40 37.56
N ASP A 686 -10.59 -17.42 37.72
CA ASP A 686 -9.15 -17.58 37.97
C ASP A 686 -8.88 -17.85 39.46
N LYS A 687 -8.41 -19.03 39.74
CA LYS A 687 -8.13 -19.47 41.10
C LYS A 687 -6.90 -18.78 41.74
N ARG A 688 -6.00 -18.23 40.94
CA ARG A 688 -4.80 -17.50 41.40
C ARG A 688 -5.14 -16.12 41.94
N LEU A 689 -6.13 -15.47 41.31
CA LEU A 689 -6.55 -14.09 41.58
C LEU A 689 -7.90 -14.01 42.30
N ASP A 690 -8.57 -15.17 42.49
CA ASP A 690 -9.95 -15.30 43.01
C ASP A 690 -10.90 -14.37 42.26
N ARG A 691 -10.82 -14.38 40.91
CA ARG A 691 -11.51 -13.42 40.05
C ARG A 691 -12.28 -14.08 38.89
N GLU A 692 -13.52 -13.65 38.67
CA GLU A 692 -14.30 -14.00 37.47
C GLU A 692 -13.96 -13.01 36.33
N TRP A 693 -13.52 -13.56 35.19
CA TRP A 693 -13.10 -12.77 34.04
C TRP A 693 -14.16 -12.51 32.99
N VAL A 694 -15.29 -13.22 33.01
CA VAL A 694 -16.32 -13.12 32.00
C VAL A 694 -17.46 -12.21 32.47
N ASN A 695 -17.81 -11.24 31.62
CA ASN A 695 -18.94 -10.36 31.84
C ASN A 695 -19.73 -10.20 30.53
N GLY A 696 -20.53 -11.21 30.17
CA GLY A 696 -21.29 -11.24 28.92
C GLY A 696 -20.79 -12.28 27.91
N VAL A 697 -20.51 -11.86 26.67
CA VAL A 697 -20.03 -12.77 25.63
C VAL A 697 -18.52 -12.93 25.70
N PHE A 698 -18.04 -14.17 25.60
CA PHE A 698 -16.60 -14.41 25.67
C PHE A 698 -16.20 -15.60 24.81
N ASN A 699 -15.18 -15.42 23.98
CA ASN A 699 -14.75 -16.40 22.98
C ASN A 699 -15.91 -16.83 22.04
N ARG A 700 -16.89 -15.95 21.79
CA ARG A 700 -18.04 -16.24 20.93
C ARG A 700 -17.72 -15.88 19.47
N LEU A 701 -17.86 -16.83 18.56
CA LEU A 701 -17.74 -16.61 17.13
C LEU A 701 -19.06 -16.01 16.59
N GLU A 702 -18.96 -14.92 15.87
CA GLU A 702 -20.07 -14.31 15.15
C GLU A 702 -19.72 -14.07 13.70
N ILE A 703 -20.71 -14.20 12.82
CA ILE A 703 -20.58 -13.84 11.40
C ILE A 703 -21.58 -12.72 11.11
N TYR A 704 -21.11 -11.70 10.44
CA TYR A 704 -21.90 -10.52 10.06
C TYR A 704 -22.06 -10.44 8.55
N GLU A 705 -23.15 -9.79 8.10
CA GLU A 705 -23.24 -9.33 6.72
C GLU A 705 -22.27 -8.17 6.52
N ASP A 706 -21.45 -8.23 5.47
CA ASP A 706 -20.44 -7.25 5.14
C ASP A 706 -20.46 -6.97 3.63
N ASN A 707 -21.31 -6.03 3.24
CA ASN A 707 -21.48 -5.62 1.84
C ASN A 707 -21.46 -4.10 1.72
N PRO A 708 -20.27 -3.50 1.62
CA PRO A 708 -20.14 -2.05 1.49
C PRO A 708 -20.65 -1.49 0.15
N GLY A 709 -20.93 -2.33 -0.83
CA GLY A 709 -21.44 -1.94 -2.16
C GLY A 709 -20.39 -1.42 -3.09
N VAL A 710 -19.50 -0.55 -2.63
CA VAL A 710 -18.32 -0.04 -3.34
C VAL A 710 -17.06 -0.31 -2.51
N TYR A 711 -15.90 -0.46 -3.15
CA TYR A 711 -14.63 -0.74 -2.48
C TYR A 711 -14.67 -1.98 -1.57
N ASP A 712 -15.26 -3.05 -2.04
CA ASP A 712 -15.59 -4.25 -1.28
C ASP A 712 -14.37 -4.86 -0.55
N ALA A 713 -13.22 -4.98 -1.21
CA ALA A 713 -12.01 -5.50 -0.55
C ALA A 713 -11.42 -4.54 0.49
N TRP A 714 -11.68 -3.25 0.34
CA TRP A 714 -11.09 -2.20 1.18
C TRP A 714 -11.91 -1.89 2.42
N ASP A 715 -13.25 -1.79 2.29
CA ASP A 715 -14.08 -1.19 3.31
C ASP A 715 -14.91 -2.19 4.14
N ILE A 716 -15.12 -1.83 5.39
CA ILE A 716 -16.15 -2.37 6.30
C ILE A 716 -17.02 -1.18 6.68
N LEU A 717 -18.34 -1.32 6.54
CA LEU A 717 -19.27 -0.28 6.97
C LEU A 717 -19.43 -0.26 8.50
N PRO A 718 -19.64 0.91 9.12
CA PRO A 718 -19.78 1.01 10.58
C PRO A 718 -21.00 0.25 11.13
N ASN A 719 -22.02 0.01 10.31
CA ASN A 719 -23.25 -0.68 10.68
C ASN A 719 -23.23 -2.20 10.35
N TYR A 720 -22.07 -2.81 10.11
CA TYR A 720 -21.97 -4.25 9.86
C TYR A 720 -22.58 -5.09 11.01
N THR A 721 -22.60 -4.56 12.21
CA THR A 721 -23.17 -5.22 13.41
C THR A 721 -24.70 -5.35 13.40
N ASP A 722 -25.40 -4.64 12.49
CA ASP A 722 -26.88 -4.63 12.44
C ASP A 722 -27.45 -5.99 12.04
N LYS A 723 -26.67 -6.81 11.32
CA LYS A 723 -27.13 -8.10 10.83
C LYS A 723 -26.13 -9.22 11.11
N ILE A 724 -26.46 -10.02 12.12
CA ILE A 724 -25.74 -11.25 12.47
C ILE A 724 -26.29 -12.41 11.64
N ILE A 725 -25.40 -13.20 11.06
CA ILE A 725 -25.72 -14.42 10.33
C ILE A 725 -25.71 -15.58 11.34
N PRO A 726 -26.82 -16.33 11.48
CA PRO A 726 -26.92 -17.42 12.45
C PRO A 726 -25.89 -18.53 12.18
N LEU A 727 -25.12 -18.88 13.18
CA LEU A 727 -24.27 -20.07 13.18
C LEU A 727 -25.03 -21.27 13.77
N LYS A 728 -24.98 -22.40 13.06
CA LYS A 728 -25.53 -23.67 13.53
C LYS A 728 -24.43 -24.44 14.29
N VAL A 729 -24.77 -25.02 15.43
CA VAL A 729 -23.91 -25.97 16.10
C VAL A 729 -24.03 -27.32 15.38
N VAL A 730 -23.04 -27.64 14.56
CA VAL A 730 -23.00 -28.89 13.76
C VAL A 730 -22.60 -30.06 14.66
N SER A 731 -21.60 -29.86 15.52
CA SER A 731 -21.23 -30.80 16.58
C SER A 731 -21.01 -30.01 17.86
N PRO A 732 -21.78 -30.29 18.93
CA PRO A 732 -21.64 -29.55 20.19
C PRO A 732 -20.26 -29.78 20.81
N LEU A 733 -19.89 -28.89 21.69
CA LEU A 733 -18.63 -28.96 22.44
C LEU A 733 -18.53 -30.31 23.17
N LYS A 734 -17.41 -30.97 23.01
CA LYS A 734 -17.10 -32.22 23.69
C LYS A 734 -15.60 -32.34 23.95
N LEU A 735 -15.28 -33.02 25.04
CA LEU A 735 -13.91 -33.42 25.32
C LEU A 735 -13.40 -34.38 24.24
N THR A 736 -12.25 -34.13 23.66
CA THR A 736 -11.65 -34.97 22.61
C THR A 736 -10.28 -35.51 22.98
N GLU A 737 -9.61 -34.85 23.90
CA GLU A 737 -8.27 -35.23 24.31
C GLU A 737 -8.07 -34.83 25.78
N LYS A 738 -7.47 -35.71 26.55
CA LYS A 738 -7.06 -35.44 27.93
C LYS A 738 -5.73 -36.15 28.14
N SER A 739 -4.69 -35.40 28.34
CA SER A 739 -3.33 -35.91 28.51
C SER A 739 -2.69 -35.37 29.77
N GLY A 740 -1.42 -35.72 30.00
CA GLY A 740 -0.65 -35.18 31.08
C GLY A 740 -0.49 -33.67 31.10
N GLU A 741 -0.48 -33.02 29.89
CA GLU A 741 -0.26 -31.59 29.77
C GLU A 741 -1.47 -30.81 29.21
N ALA A 742 -2.29 -31.41 28.36
CA ALA A 742 -3.38 -30.72 27.69
C ALA A 742 -4.74 -31.40 27.87
N CYS A 743 -5.78 -30.57 27.96
CA CYS A 743 -7.19 -30.98 27.94
C CYS A 743 -7.87 -30.21 26.84
N SER A 744 -8.33 -30.92 25.81
CA SER A 744 -8.82 -30.33 24.54
C SER A 744 -10.31 -30.58 24.36
N PHE A 745 -11.05 -29.51 24.07
CA PHE A 745 -12.46 -29.55 23.75
C PHE A 745 -12.65 -29.16 22.28
N ARG A 746 -13.47 -29.90 21.55
CA ARG A 746 -13.77 -29.64 20.15
C ARG A 746 -15.24 -29.27 19.95
N VAL A 747 -15.47 -28.26 19.16
CA VAL A 747 -16.80 -27.84 18.68
C VAL A 747 -16.73 -27.61 17.18
N THR A 748 -17.81 -27.92 16.48
CA THR A 748 -17.96 -27.56 15.05
C THR A 748 -19.19 -26.71 14.86
N LEU A 749 -18.97 -25.52 14.29
CA LEU A 749 -20.00 -24.59 13.89
C LEU A 749 -20.10 -24.55 12.38
N GLY A 750 -21.19 -24.06 11.82
CA GLY A 750 -21.33 -23.91 10.38
C GLY A 750 -22.43 -22.94 9.99
N THR A 751 -22.32 -22.48 8.78
CA THR A 751 -23.37 -21.84 7.99
C THR A 751 -23.96 -22.84 7.01
N GLU A 752 -24.64 -22.37 5.96
CA GLU A 752 -25.05 -23.24 4.83
C GLU A 752 -23.86 -23.62 3.93
N ASN A 753 -22.84 -22.75 3.85
CA ASN A 753 -21.73 -22.89 2.90
C ASN A 753 -20.42 -23.26 3.56
N SER A 754 -20.23 -22.94 4.83
CA SER A 754 -18.94 -23.00 5.52
C SER A 754 -18.97 -23.88 6.76
N LYS A 755 -17.82 -24.45 7.09
CA LYS A 755 -17.61 -25.26 8.29
C LYS A 755 -16.47 -24.69 9.10
N TRP A 756 -16.67 -24.54 10.41
CA TRP A 756 -15.70 -23.98 11.32
C TRP A 756 -15.47 -24.92 12.51
N GLU A 757 -14.34 -25.59 12.53
CA GLU A 757 -13.92 -26.41 13.67
C GLU A 757 -13.04 -25.58 14.60
N ARG A 758 -13.37 -25.62 15.89
CA ARG A 758 -12.59 -24.97 16.95
C ARG A 758 -12.15 -26.01 17.97
N ILE A 759 -10.87 -25.98 18.35
CA ILE A 759 -10.31 -26.81 19.40
C ILE A 759 -9.81 -25.87 20.49
N ILE A 760 -10.42 -25.96 21.68
CA ILE A 760 -10.08 -25.14 22.84
C ILE A 760 -9.23 -26.00 23.75
N ARG A 761 -7.98 -25.61 23.97
CA ARG A 761 -7.01 -26.30 24.84
C ARG A 761 -6.76 -25.51 26.09
N ILE A 762 -6.81 -26.20 27.21
CA ILE A 762 -6.37 -25.74 28.55
C ILE A 762 -5.24 -26.62 28.99
N PHE A 763 -4.33 -26.10 29.83
CA PHE A 763 -3.07 -26.74 30.12
C PHE A 763 -2.84 -26.90 31.64
N ARG A 764 -2.03 -27.90 32.01
CA ARG A 764 -1.65 -28.22 33.39
C ARG A 764 -0.68 -27.20 33.97
N CYS A 765 0.34 -26.80 33.17
CA CYS A 765 1.46 -26.00 33.67
C CYS A 765 1.48 -24.57 33.10
N SER A 766 0.48 -24.17 32.29
CA SER A 766 0.37 -22.81 31.74
C SER A 766 -1.04 -22.25 31.90
N PRO A 767 -1.20 -20.97 32.25
CA PRO A 767 -2.49 -20.32 32.37
C PRO A 767 -3.10 -19.96 31.04
N LYS A 768 -2.41 -20.17 29.92
CA LYS A 768 -2.96 -19.88 28.60
C LYS A 768 -4.12 -20.79 28.23
N ILE A 769 -5.08 -20.24 27.49
CA ILE A 769 -6.12 -21.00 26.82
C ILE A 769 -5.87 -20.83 25.33
N GLU A 770 -5.55 -21.91 24.62
CA GLU A 770 -5.33 -21.87 23.16
C GLU A 770 -6.61 -22.23 22.42
N VAL A 771 -6.97 -21.42 21.42
CA VAL A 771 -8.10 -21.69 20.53
C VAL A 771 -7.57 -21.85 19.09
N GLU A 772 -7.47 -23.11 18.66
CA GLU A 772 -7.14 -23.47 17.29
C GLU A 772 -8.41 -23.45 16.44
N ASN A 773 -8.32 -22.88 15.25
CA ASN A 773 -9.39 -22.77 14.27
C ASN A 773 -8.99 -23.42 12.97
N ASN A 774 -9.82 -24.35 12.47
CA ASN A 774 -9.73 -24.98 11.17
C ASN A 774 -11.04 -24.71 10.43
N VAL A 775 -10.94 -23.95 9.35
CA VAL A 775 -12.11 -23.38 8.66
C VAL A 775 -12.10 -23.80 7.20
N ASP A 776 -13.25 -24.24 6.72
CA ASP A 776 -13.54 -24.38 5.30
C ASP A 776 -14.56 -23.29 4.93
N TRP A 777 -14.06 -22.17 4.36
CA TRP A 777 -14.77 -20.91 4.20
C TRP A 777 -15.24 -20.72 2.75
N HIS A 778 -16.55 -20.61 2.55
CA HIS A 778 -17.20 -20.48 1.23
C HIS A 778 -18.34 -19.43 1.26
N GLU A 779 -18.09 -18.33 1.95
CA GLU A 779 -19.07 -17.25 2.11
C GLU A 779 -18.89 -16.16 1.04
N LYS A 780 -19.90 -15.29 0.96
CA LYS A 780 -19.89 -14.06 0.18
C LYS A 780 -20.44 -12.93 1.02
N HIS A 781 -19.76 -11.76 0.96
CA HIS A 781 -20.14 -10.59 1.73
C HIS A 781 -20.38 -10.89 3.22
N LYS A 782 -19.40 -11.53 3.84
CA LYS A 782 -19.43 -11.89 5.26
C LYS A 782 -18.13 -11.50 5.95
N LEU A 783 -18.26 -11.13 7.22
CA LEU A 783 -17.18 -10.85 8.14
C LEU A 783 -17.33 -11.73 9.37
N ALA A 784 -16.31 -12.53 9.67
CA ALA A 784 -16.27 -13.38 10.87
C ALA A 784 -15.38 -12.73 11.94
N LYS A 785 -15.92 -12.64 13.16
CA LYS A 785 -15.21 -12.11 14.33
C LYS A 785 -15.38 -13.01 15.54
N VAL A 786 -14.41 -13.00 16.45
CA VAL A 786 -14.57 -13.58 17.79
C VAL A 786 -14.63 -12.46 18.83
N LEU A 787 -15.59 -12.55 19.74
CA LEU A 787 -15.94 -11.52 20.70
C LEU A 787 -15.50 -11.89 22.10
N PHE A 788 -15.06 -10.86 22.84
CA PHE A 788 -14.62 -10.94 24.23
C PHE A 788 -15.21 -9.75 24.99
N SER A 789 -16.00 -10.05 26.05
CA SER A 789 -16.47 -9.04 27.00
C SER A 789 -15.87 -9.39 28.38
N PRO A 790 -14.66 -8.93 28.68
CA PRO A 790 -14.02 -9.21 29.96
C PRO A 790 -14.66 -8.42 31.10
N ASN A 791 -14.61 -8.98 32.30
CA ASN A 791 -14.98 -8.29 33.53
C ASN A 791 -13.84 -7.41 34.03
N VAL A 792 -13.55 -6.40 33.22
CA VAL A 792 -12.46 -5.43 33.41
C VAL A 792 -13.03 -4.04 33.13
N LEU A 793 -12.82 -3.11 34.04
CA LEU A 793 -13.19 -1.71 33.86
C LEU A 793 -11.97 -0.90 33.42
N SER A 794 -11.72 -0.84 32.15
CA SER A 794 -10.64 -0.04 31.56
C SER A 794 -11.17 0.95 30.52
N ARG A 795 -10.50 2.08 30.42
CA ARG A 795 -10.80 3.11 29.41
C ARG A 795 -9.94 2.96 28.15
N GLU A 796 -8.99 2.03 28.20
CA GLU A 796 -8.01 1.82 27.14
C GLU A 796 -7.80 0.32 26.91
N VAL A 797 -7.52 -0.02 25.66
CA VAL A 797 -7.01 -1.32 25.21
C VAL A 797 -5.63 -1.08 24.64
N LEU A 798 -4.62 -1.77 25.16
CA LEU A 798 -3.27 -1.74 24.58
C LEU A 798 -3.24 -2.65 23.36
N CYS A 799 -2.74 -2.13 22.25
CA CYS A 799 -2.63 -2.85 20.99
C CYS A 799 -1.18 -2.81 20.50
N ASP A 800 -0.59 -3.97 20.25
CA ASP A 800 0.74 -4.10 19.64
C ASP A 800 0.80 -3.45 18.24
N THR A 801 1.90 -2.76 17.95
CA THR A 801 2.14 -2.06 16.68
C THR A 801 3.40 -2.52 15.96
N GLY A 802 3.92 -3.69 16.29
CA GLY A 802 5.13 -4.26 15.70
C GLY A 802 6.46 -3.77 16.29
N ALA A 803 6.50 -2.59 16.93
CA ALA A 803 7.63 -2.10 17.71
C ALA A 803 7.13 -1.17 18.83
N GLY A 804 6.42 -1.76 19.78
CA GLY A 804 5.75 -1.06 20.86
C GLY A 804 4.23 -1.30 20.82
N PHE A 805 3.48 -0.50 21.55
CA PHE A 805 2.02 -0.59 21.59
C PHE A 805 1.37 0.78 21.65
N ILE A 806 0.12 0.85 21.19
CA ILE A 806 -0.74 2.02 21.25
C ILE A 806 -1.91 1.76 22.18
N ALA A 807 -2.28 2.73 23.01
CA ALA A 807 -3.52 2.71 23.77
C ALA A 807 -4.68 3.21 22.89
N ARG A 808 -5.77 2.44 22.84
CA ARG A 808 -7.00 2.76 22.12
C ARG A 808 -8.15 2.88 23.10
N GLU A 809 -8.91 3.97 22.98
CA GLU A 809 -10.00 4.22 23.91
C GLU A 809 -11.15 3.21 23.73
N THR A 810 -11.74 2.79 24.87
CA THR A 810 -12.93 1.95 24.88
C THR A 810 -14.25 2.73 24.71
N HIS A 811 -14.24 4.04 25.01
CA HIS A 811 -15.39 4.91 24.91
C HIS A 811 -15.43 5.69 23.58
N LYS A 812 -16.61 6.17 23.19
CA LYS A 812 -16.85 6.87 21.92
C LYS A 812 -17.54 8.21 22.16
N ASN A 813 -16.80 9.16 22.74
CA ASN A 813 -17.33 10.49 23.07
C ASN A 813 -17.28 11.47 21.90
N THR A 814 -16.39 11.23 20.93
CA THR A 814 -16.15 12.11 19.79
C THR A 814 -16.33 11.35 18.47
N SER A 815 -16.51 12.10 17.37
CA SER A 815 -16.54 11.51 16.02
C SER A 815 -15.25 10.77 15.67
N TRP A 816 -14.10 11.24 16.15
CA TRP A 816 -12.80 10.59 15.97
C TRP A 816 -12.73 9.20 16.62
N GLN A 817 -13.25 9.09 17.83
CA GLN A 817 -13.33 7.80 18.54
C GLN A 817 -14.35 6.87 17.89
N SER A 818 -15.50 7.41 17.46
CA SER A 818 -16.53 6.63 16.76
C SER A 818 -16.07 6.11 15.40
N ALA A 819 -15.28 6.90 14.67
CA ALA A 819 -14.72 6.50 13.38
C ALA A 819 -13.71 5.33 13.48
N ARG A 820 -13.09 5.12 14.66
CA ARG A 820 -12.14 4.04 14.92
C ARG A 820 -12.82 2.75 15.40
N PHE A 821 -13.88 2.33 14.72
CA PHE A 821 -14.62 1.10 15.08
C PHE A 821 -13.89 -0.19 14.66
N GLU A 822 -12.92 -0.11 13.77
CA GLU A 822 -12.02 -1.18 13.38
C GLU A 822 -10.61 -0.61 13.25
N CYS A 823 -9.63 -1.19 13.96
CA CYS A 823 -8.26 -0.71 14.02
C CYS A 823 -7.27 -1.82 13.72
N CYS A 824 -6.03 -1.44 13.36
CA CYS A 824 -4.94 -2.37 13.22
C CYS A 824 -4.28 -2.65 14.58
N HIS A 825 -3.96 -3.92 14.82
CA HIS A 825 -3.02 -4.39 15.85
C HIS A 825 -2.16 -5.50 15.26
N HIS A 826 -1.09 -5.90 15.95
CA HIS A 826 -0.21 -6.98 15.48
C HIS A 826 -0.42 -8.28 16.25
N LYS A 827 0.50 -8.62 17.14
CA LYS A 827 0.53 -9.92 17.80
C LYS A 827 -0.48 -10.05 18.94
N TRP A 828 -0.79 -8.95 19.62
CA TRP A 828 -1.62 -8.99 20.82
C TRP A 828 -2.40 -7.69 21.03
N PHE A 829 -3.49 -7.81 21.78
CA PHE A 829 -4.13 -6.69 22.44
C PHE A 829 -4.45 -7.10 23.89
N ASP A 830 -4.52 -6.12 24.78
CA ASP A 830 -4.69 -6.31 26.20
C ASP A 830 -5.64 -5.28 26.80
N VAL A 831 -6.49 -5.74 27.71
CA VAL A 831 -7.32 -4.86 28.53
C VAL A 831 -7.09 -5.19 30.00
N SER A 832 -6.61 -4.22 30.75
CA SER A 832 -6.19 -4.40 32.14
C SER A 832 -6.73 -3.31 33.06
N GLU A 833 -6.96 -3.72 34.30
CA GLU A 833 -6.99 -2.87 35.49
C GLU A 833 -5.59 -2.90 36.15
N THR A 834 -5.43 -2.19 37.26
CA THR A 834 -4.13 -2.11 37.96
C THR A 834 -3.64 -3.47 38.50
N ASP A 835 -4.57 -4.34 38.89
CA ASP A 835 -4.30 -5.62 39.53
C ASP A 835 -4.32 -6.84 38.60
N GLY A 836 -4.83 -6.67 37.36
CA GLY A 836 -4.83 -7.73 36.38
C GLY A 836 -5.62 -7.44 35.15
N GLY A 837 -5.46 -8.28 34.13
CA GLY A 837 -6.08 -8.12 32.82
C GLY A 837 -6.19 -9.42 32.03
N ILE A 838 -6.66 -9.25 30.80
CA ILE A 838 -6.72 -10.31 29.81
C ILE A 838 -6.07 -9.83 28.52
N ALA A 839 -5.06 -10.57 28.10
CA ALA A 839 -4.48 -10.43 26.77
C ALA A 839 -5.09 -11.46 25.80
N VAL A 840 -5.29 -11.04 24.55
CA VAL A 840 -5.55 -11.94 23.42
C VAL A 840 -4.36 -11.86 22.48
N ILE A 841 -3.70 -13.00 22.25
CA ILE A 841 -2.50 -13.11 21.43
C ILE A 841 -2.85 -13.93 20.20
N ASN A 842 -2.45 -13.50 19.01
CA ASN A 842 -2.81 -14.17 17.76
C ASN A 842 -1.59 -14.43 16.86
N ASP A 843 -1.73 -15.37 15.92
CA ASP A 843 -0.67 -15.79 14.99
C ASP A 843 -0.70 -15.07 13.63
N SER A 844 -1.78 -14.32 13.29
CA SER A 844 -1.92 -13.81 11.92
C SER A 844 -3.06 -12.80 11.69
N LYS A 845 -3.72 -12.32 12.72
CA LYS A 845 -4.88 -11.43 12.62
C LYS A 845 -4.48 -10.00 12.99
N TYR A 846 -5.08 -9.01 12.29
CA TYR A 846 -4.69 -7.61 12.43
C TYR A 846 -5.86 -6.67 12.73
N GLY A 847 -7.11 -7.06 12.41
CA GLY A 847 -8.29 -6.24 12.68
C GLY A 847 -8.81 -6.41 14.10
N ILE A 848 -9.02 -5.32 14.80
CA ILE A 848 -9.68 -5.29 16.11
C ILE A 848 -10.79 -4.24 16.12
N GLY A 849 -12.00 -4.65 16.54
CA GLY A 849 -13.09 -3.75 16.89
C GLY A 849 -13.14 -3.56 18.40
N ILE A 850 -13.30 -2.30 18.83
CA ILE A 850 -13.43 -1.92 20.23
C ILE A 850 -14.75 -1.18 20.41
N SER A 851 -15.64 -1.71 21.22
CA SER A 851 -16.94 -1.10 21.50
C SER A 851 -17.29 -1.27 22.97
N GLU A 852 -17.10 -0.22 23.76
CA GLU A 852 -17.29 -0.24 25.19
C GLU A 852 -16.50 -1.38 25.87
N ASN A 853 -17.21 -2.33 26.48
CA ASN A 853 -16.60 -3.48 27.14
C ASN A 853 -16.46 -4.71 26.23
N THR A 854 -16.74 -4.60 24.91
CA THR A 854 -16.63 -5.72 23.97
C THR A 854 -15.49 -5.48 22.99
N LEU A 855 -14.55 -6.40 22.99
CA LEU A 855 -13.44 -6.47 22.05
C LEU A 855 -13.74 -7.54 21.00
N SER A 856 -13.45 -7.29 19.74
CA SER A 856 -13.70 -8.24 18.68
C SER A 856 -12.49 -8.38 17.75
N LEU A 857 -11.94 -9.60 17.68
CA LEU A 857 -10.85 -9.93 16.74
C LEU A 857 -11.44 -10.34 15.40
N SER A 858 -11.08 -9.65 14.34
CA SER A 858 -11.48 -9.97 12.97
C SER A 858 -10.70 -11.16 12.44
N LEU A 859 -11.40 -12.18 11.96
CA LEU A 859 -10.82 -13.47 11.61
C LEU A 859 -10.75 -13.71 10.10
N LEU A 860 -11.86 -13.56 9.39
CA LEU A 860 -11.98 -13.77 7.95
C LEU A 860 -13.01 -12.82 7.35
N ARG A 861 -12.80 -12.44 6.09
CA ARG A 861 -13.77 -11.75 5.23
C ARG A 861 -14.06 -12.57 3.98
N ALA A 862 -15.16 -12.25 3.31
CA ALA A 862 -15.54 -12.85 2.03
C ALA A 862 -15.96 -11.75 1.07
N THR A 863 -15.02 -11.10 0.43
CA THR A 863 -15.24 -10.07 -0.57
C THR A 863 -15.37 -10.68 -1.97
N GLU A 864 -16.11 -10.03 -2.87
CA GLU A 864 -16.26 -10.48 -4.27
C GLU A 864 -15.52 -9.57 -5.26
N ARG A 865 -15.02 -8.40 -4.83
CA ARG A 865 -14.35 -7.43 -5.70
C ARG A 865 -13.10 -6.85 -5.04
N PRO A 866 -12.01 -6.73 -5.81
CA PRO A 866 -11.85 -7.07 -7.23
C PRO A 866 -11.60 -8.56 -7.50
N ASP A 867 -11.53 -9.40 -6.47
CA ASP A 867 -11.32 -10.83 -6.55
C ASP A 867 -12.53 -11.60 -6.02
N PRO A 868 -13.33 -12.27 -6.89
CA PRO A 868 -14.51 -13.03 -6.46
C PRO A 868 -14.18 -14.31 -5.69
N GLU A 869 -12.90 -14.72 -5.68
CA GLU A 869 -12.41 -15.88 -4.93
C GLU A 869 -11.69 -15.49 -3.64
N SER A 870 -11.86 -14.23 -3.20
CA SER A 870 -11.19 -13.72 -2.02
C SER A 870 -11.50 -14.54 -0.77
N ASP A 871 -10.44 -15.05 -0.13
CA ASP A 871 -10.48 -15.88 1.09
C ASP A 871 -11.29 -17.19 1.01
N ILE A 872 -11.79 -17.57 -0.16
CA ILE A 872 -12.47 -18.86 -0.34
C ILE A 872 -11.47 -20.01 -0.12
N GLY A 873 -11.88 -20.99 0.68
CA GLY A 873 -11.13 -22.23 0.91
C GLY A 873 -10.73 -22.47 2.35
N LYS A 874 -9.64 -23.21 2.55
CA LYS A 874 -9.21 -23.66 3.87
C LYS A 874 -8.32 -22.64 4.56
N HIS A 875 -8.65 -22.36 5.83
CA HIS A 875 -7.85 -21.52 6.71
C HIS A 875 -7.56 -22.25 8.02
N SER A 876 -6.37 -22.06 8.56
CA SER A 876 -6.00 -22.52 9.90
C SER A 876 -5.25 -21.40 10.63
N PHE A 877 -5.61 -21.13 11.87
CA PHE A 877 -4.97 -20.13 12.73
C PHE A 877 -5.30 -20.39 14.17
N ALA A 878 -4.52 -19.79 15.08
CA ALA A 878 -4.77 -19.89 16.49
C ALA A 878 -4.63 -18.55 17.19
N TYR A 879 -5.29 -18.44 18.35
CA TYR A 879 -5.09 -17.35 19.29
C TYR A 879 -5.09 -17.88 20.71
N LEU A 880 -4.44 -17.12 21.58
CA LEU A 880 -4.41 -17.39 23.03
C LEU A 880 -5.30 -16.39 23.75
N ILE A 881 -5.98 -16.88 24.78
CA ILE A 881 -6.58 -16.06 25.82
C ILE A 881 -5.68 -16.20 27.03
N TYR A 882 -5.16 -15.09 27.56
CA TYR A 882 -4.16 -15.10 28.61
C TYR A 882 -4.55 -14.16 29.76
N PRO A 883 -5.29 -14.65 30.77
CA PRO A 883 -5.53 -13.90 32.01
C PRO A 883 -4.26 -13.78 32.85
N HIS A 884 -4.00 -12.57 33.35
CA HIS A 884 -2.79 -12.27 34.08
C HIS A 884 -3.00 -11.28 35.22
N SER A 885 -2.02 -11.24 36.15
CA SER A 885 -1.92 -10.23 37.20
C SER A 885 -1.10 -9.02 36.73
N GLY A 886 -1.39 -7.84 37.26
CA GLY A 886 -0.70 -6.60 36.91
C GLY A 886 -1.00 -6.13 35.49
N SER A 887 -0.18 -5.25 34.96
CA SER A 887 -0.28 -4.75 33.59
C SER A 887 0.23 -5.77 32.57
N ALA A 888 -0.10 -5.57 31.28
CA ALA A 888 0.45 -6.37 30.17
C ALA A 888 1.99 -6.40 30.17
N VAL A 889 2.62 -5.29 30.56
CA VAL A 889 4.10 -5.18 30.64
C VAL A 889 4.66 -6.01 31.81
N ASP A 890 4.00 -5.98 32.96
CA ASP A 890 4.43 -6.77 34.15
C ASP A 890 4.23 -8.27 33.94
N ALA A 891 3.19 -8.62 33.18
CA ALA A 891 2.89 -10.00 32.81
C ALA A 891 3.72 -10.50 31.58
N HIS A 892 4.60 -9.68 31.03
CA HIS A 892 5.44 -10.04 29.89
C HIS A 892 4.65 -10.52 28.67
N ILE A 893 3.46 -9.93 28.41
CA ILE A 893 2.58 -10.35 27.32
C ILE A 893 3.29 -10.29 25.96
N ASN A 894 4.15 -9.31 25.75
CA ASN A 894 4.91 -9.18 24.51
C ASN A 894 5.90 -10.36 24.31
N ASP A 895 6.56 -10.83 25.37
CA ASP A 895 7.47 -11.98 25.29
C ASP A 895 6.70 -13.26 24.92
N ILE A 896 5.55 -13.49 25.57
CA ILE A 896 4.65 -14.61 25.28
C ILE A 896 4.16 -14.55 23.84
N ALA A 897 3.83 -13.35 23.34
CA ALA A 897 3.41 -13.15 21.97
C ALA A 897 4.52 -13.43 20.95
N PHE A 898 5.77 -13.13 21.28
CA PHE A 898 6.91 -13.52 20.45
C PHE A 898 7.15 -15.03 20.47
N GLU A 899 7.09 -15.68 21.67
CA GLU A 899 7.20 -17.13 21.75
C GLU A 899 6.13 -17.86 20.93
N PHE A 900 4.90 -17.32 20.89
CA PHE A 900 3.79 -17.86 20.12
C PHE A 900 3.95 -17.67 18.60
N ASN A 901 4.52 -16.54 18.15
CA ASN A 901 4.64 -16.19 16.74
C ASN A 901 5.96 -16.65 16.09
N ILE A 902 7.02 -16.85 16.87
CA ILE A 902 8.34 -17.29 16.41
C ILE A 902 8.57 -18.73 16.86
N PRO A 903 8.34 -19.73 16.01
CA PRO A 903 8.54 -21.13 16.34
C PRO A 903 10.02 -21.41 16.60
N LEU A 904 10.32 -22.47 17.37
CA LEU A 904 11.66 -23.00 17.50
C LEU A 904 12.11 -23.65 16.18
N THR A 905 13.33 -23.36 15.76
CA THR A 905 13.92 -23.85 14.51
C THR A 905 15.08 -24.81 14.83
N ARG A 906 15.22 -25.89 14.10
CA ARG A 906 16.35 -26.81 14.28
C ARG A 906 17.62 -26.22 13.68
N ALA A 907 18.58 -25.83 14.55
CA ALA A 907 19.87 -25.33 14.15
C ALA A 907 20.88 -25.43 15.31
N ASP A 908 22.07 -25.94 15.02
CA ASP A 908 23.15 -26.11 16.01
C ASP A 908 24.05 -24.86 16.01
N VAL A 909 23.55 -23.78 16.57
CA VAL A 909 24.25 -22.50 16.72
C VAL A 909 23.97 -21.89 18.09
N SER A 910 24.89 -21.08 18.61
CA SER A 910 24.71 -20.35 19.85
C SER A 910 25.44 -19.00 19.84
N CYS A 911 25.02 -18.08 20.69
CA CYS A 911 25.63 -16.78 20.88
C CYS A 911 25.68 -16.44 22.38
N GLN A 912 26.84 -16.01 22.87
CA GLN A 912 26.99 -15.65 24.30
C GLN A 912 26.46 -14.24 24.61
N ASN A 913 26.30 -13.37 23.61
CA ASN A 913 25.79 -12.02 23.79
C ASN A 913 24.27 -12.03 23.73
N THR A 914 23.60 -11.64 24.80
CA THR A 914 22.13 -11.76 24.93
C THR A 914 21.36 -10.49 24.67
N PHE A 915 21.96 -9.30 24.67
CA PHE A 915 21.31 -7.99 24.41
C PHE A 915 20.10 -7.74 25.31
N ASP A 916 20.28 -7.84 26.62
CA ASP A 916 19.20 -7.77 27.60
C ASP A 916 18.47 -6.41 27.60
N GLY A 917 17.17 -6.42 27.87
CA GLY A 917 16.32 -5.23 28.04
C GLY A 917 15.66 -4.70 26.76
N MET A 918 16.09 -5.13 25.58
CA MET A 918 15.48 -4.78 24.30
C MET A 918 15.27 -6.04 23.47
N PHE A 919 14.28 -6.02 22.57
CA PHE A 919 14.03 -7.14 21.64
C PHE A 919 15.00 -7.10 20.44
N LEU A 920 15.60 -8.24 20.12
CA LEU A 920 16.46 -8.41 18.96
C LEU A 920 15.62 -8.47 17.67
N GLN A 921 15.56 -7.36 16.93
CA GLN A 921 14.85 -7.27 15.65
C GLN A 921 15.60 -7.97 14.51
N ALA A 922 16.91 -7.74 14.42
CA ALA A 922 17.74 -8.33 13.37
C ALA A 922 19.18 -8.51 13.85
N MET A 923 19.85 -9.53 13.31
CA MET A 923 21.29 -9.73 13.39
C MET A 923 21.77 -10.23 12.02
N LYS A 924 22.61 -9.45 11.35
CA LYS A 924 23.10 -9.71 9.99
C LYS A 924 24.52 -9.23 9.78
N LEU A 925 25.17 -9.64 8.71
CA LEU A 925 26.38 -8.93 8.25
C LEU A 925 26.00 -7.63 7.55
N SER A 926 26.84 -6.58 7.70
CA SER A 926 26.74 -5.37 6.89
C SER A 926 26.92 -5.69 5.39
N GLU A 927 26.47 -4.78 4.50
CA GLU A 927 26.56 -5.02 3.04
C GLU A 927 28.02 -5.17 2.57
N ASP A 928 28.99 -4.56 3.26
CA ASP A 928 30.42 -4.71 3.01
C ASP A 928 31.04 -5.94 3.70
N GLY A 929 30.31 -6.61 4.60
CA GLY A 929 30.76 -7.79 5.35
C GLY A 929 31.72 -7.49 6.51
N GLU A 930 32.00 -6.21 6.82
CA GLU A 930 32.98 -5.81 7.85
C GLU A 930 32.44 -5.91 9.28
N MET A 931 31.12 -5.80 9.46
CA MET A 931 30.47 -5.74 10.76
C MET A 931 29.34 -6.75 10.90
N VAL A 932 29.11 -7.20 12.13
CA VAL A 932 27.82 -7.76 12.54
C VAL A 932 26.93 -6.60 12.95
N VAL A 933 25.86 -6.38 12.18
CA VAL A 933 24.83 -5.39 12.46
C VAL A 933 23.76 -6.01 13.33
N VAL A 934 23.48 -5.39 14.49
CA VAL A 934 22.45 -5.80 15.42
C VAL A 934 21.43 -4.69 15.57
N ARG A 935 20.14 -5.01 15.40
CA ARG A 935 19.04 -4.06 15.59
C ARG A 935 18.18 -4.50 16.76
N LEU A 936 18.00 -3.59 17.69
CA LEU A 936 17.31 -3.78 18.95
C LEU A 936 16.15 -2.80 19.08
N SER A 937 15.01 -3.23 19.63
CA SER A 937 13.87 -2.36 19.88
C SER A 937 13.38 -2.49 21.33
N GLU A 938 13.19 -1.37 21.98
CA GLU A 938 12.47 -1.30 23.23
C GLU A 938 10.96 -1.35 22.93
N GLN A 939 10.24 -2.29 23.57
CA GLN A 939 8.85 -2.56 23.22
C GLN A 939 7.88 -2.50 24.39
N ASN A 940 8.38 -2.16 25.60
CA ASN A 940 7.62 -2.19 26.84
C ASN A 940 7.42 -0.78 27.44
N GLY A 941 7.80 0.27 26.73
CA GLY A 941 7.69 1.65 27.21
C GLY A 941 8.66 2.01 28.32
N ARG A 942 9.81 1.33 28.41
CA ARG A 942 10.81 1.50 29.48
C ARG A 942 12.03 2.29 29.02
N ARG A 943 12.75 2.87 30.00
CA ARG A 943 14.08 3.43 29.82
C ARG A 943 15.11 2.53 30.44
N GLY A 944 16.31 2.52 29.85
CA GLY A 944 17.40 1.74 30.40
C GLY A 944 18.75 2.07 29.81
N LYS A 945 19.75 1.30 30.20
CA LYS A 945 21.10 1.35 29.70
C LYS A 945 21.54 -0.03 29.24
N MET A 946 22.21 -0.08 28.13
CA MET A 946 22.86 -1.29 27.63
C MET A 946 24.37 -1.09 27.64
N LYS A 947 25.09 -2.02 28.27
CA LYS A 947 26.56 -2.03 28.28
C LYS A 947 27.07 -3.18 27.43
N PHE A 948 28.13 -2.92 26.70
CA PHE A 948 28.76 -3.88 25.82
C PHE A 948 30.12 -4.29 26.37
N PRO A 949 30.54 -5.55 26.21
CA PRO A 949 31.86 -6.01 26.68
C PRO A 949 33.02 -5.41 25.89
N GLN A 950 32.75 -4.81 24.75
CA GLN A 950 33.69 -4.10 23.87
C GLN A 950 33.02 -2.88 23.25
N GLN A 951 33.81 -1.98 22.69
CA GLN A 951 33.25 -0.85 21.94
C GLN A 951 32.48 -1.31 20.69
N VAL A 952 31.33 -0.71 20.48
CA VAL A 952 30.46 -0.94 19.33
C VAL A 952 30.22 0.38 18.60
N TYR A 953 30.04 0.34 17.28
CA TYR A 953 29.54 1.49 16.55
C TYR A 953 28.04 1.64 16.76
N VAL A 954 27.57 2.83 17.13
CA VAL A 954 26.17 3.17 16.92
C VAL A 954 25.98 3.51 15.46
N LEU A 955 24.98 2.91 14.83
CA LEU A 955 24.67 3.09 13.42
C LEU A 955 23.31 3.77 13.25
N ASN A 956 23.11 4.44 12.11
CA ASN A 956 21.75 4.72 11.66
C ASN A 956 21.12 3.45 11.04
N MET A 957 19.87 3.53 10.60
CA MET A 957 19.19 2.36 10.02
C MET A 957 19.68 2.00 8.60
N LEU A 958 20.52 2.86 7.98
CA LEU A 958 21.20 2.61 6.70
C LEU A 958 22.60 2.04 6.91
N GLU A 959 22.97 1.66 8.14
CA GLU A 959 24.27 1.09 8.53
C GLU A 959 25.43 2.09 8.45
N ASP A 960 25.17 3.39 8.34
CA ASP A 960 26.21 4.41 8.41
C ASP A 960 26.70 4.57 9.85
N LYS A 961 28.04 4.59 10.06
CA LYS A 961 28.68 4.72 11.37
C LYS A 961 28.49 6.13 11.92
N LEU A 962 27.91 6.26 13.11
CA LEU A 962 27.67 7.55 13.79
C LEU A 962 28.78 7.86 14.81
N TYR A 963 28.96 6.99 15.80
CA TYR A 963 29.99 7.11 16.84
C TYR A 963 30.30 5.75 17.48
N LEU A 964 31.37 5.70 18.28
CA LEU A 964 31.84 4.52 19.00
C LEU A 964 31.52 4.67 20.49
N THR A 965 31.05 3.58 21.11
CA THR A 965 30.75 3.57 22.56
C THR A 965 30.75 2.14 23.12
N ASP A 966 30.82 2.00 24.43
CA ASP A 966 30.62 0.76 25.17
C ASP A 966 29.32 0.77 26.01
N GLU A 967 28.58 1.89 26.01
CA GLU A 967 27.31 2.04 26.69
C GLU A 967 26.32 2.88 25.87
N ILE A 968 25.02 2.47 25.84
CA ILE A 968 23.94 3.19 25.17
C ILE A 968 22.77 3.35 26.14
N ASP A 969 22.31 4.58 26.31
CA ASP A 969 21.02 4.88 26.94
C ASP A 969 19.91 4.70 25.90
N TYR A 970 18.82 4.01 26.27
CA TYR A 970 17.63 3.91 25.43
C TYR A 970 16.38 4.46 26.11
N LYS A 971 15.45 4.92 25.31
CA LYS A 971 14.17 5.49 25.74
C LYS A 971 12.99 4.59 25.30
N PRO A 972 11.77 4.85 25.83
CA PRO A 972 10.58 4.09 25.43
C PRO A 972 10.41 4.00 23.91
N PHE A 973 10.14 2.79 23.43
CA PHE A 973 9.86 2.44 22.03
C PHE A 973 10.99 2.78 21.06
N GLU A 974 12.21 2.93 21.56
CA GLU A 974 13.35 3.24 20.71
C GLU A 974 13.88 2.00 19.98
N ILE A 975 14.21 2.18 18.69
CA ILE A 975 14.92 1.18 17.88
C ILE A 975 16.36 1.67 17.71
N ILE A 976 17.33 0.84 18.09
CA ILE A 976 18.77 1.11 18.04
C ILE A 976 19.42 0.15 17.08
N THR A 977 20.37 0.63 16.30
CA THR A 977 21.19 -0.21 15.43
C THR A 977 22.65 -0.04 15.85
N ILE A 978 23.34 -1.15 16.07
CA ILE A 978 24.77 -1.19 16.41
C ILE A 978 25.54 -2.05 15.41
N GLY A 979 26.83 -1.74 15.25
CA GLY A 979 27.77 -2.50 14.46
C GLY A 979 28.94 -2.99 15.34
N ILE A 980 29.17 -4.29 15.31
CA ILE A 980 30.28 -4.96 15.99
C ILE A 980 31.27 -5.35 14.91
N LEU A 981 32.53 -4.87 15.00
CA LEU A 981 33.58 -5.26 14.05
C LEU A 981 33.81 -6.78 14.14
N ARG A 982 33.94 -7.39 12.98
CA ARG A 982 34.13 -8.83 12.81
C ARG A 982 35.56 -9.27 13.09
#